data_8f3a596fbfb3d5279b78ab8d023e8d6e
#
_entry.id   8f3a596fbfb3d5279b78ab8d023e8d6e
#
_cell.length_a   1.000
_cell.length_b   1.000
_cell.length_c   1.000
_cell.angle_alpha   90.00
_cell.angle_beta   90.00
_cell.angle_gamma   90.00
#
_symmetry.space_group_name_H-M   'P 1'
#
loop_
_entity.id
_entity.type
_entity.pdbx_description
1 polymer ?
#
loop_
_entity_poly.entity_id
_entity_poly.type
_entity_poly.pdbx_seq_one_letter_code
_entity_poly.pdbx_strand_id
1 'polypeptide(L)'
;MGPAALACRTHPAERSRQLATKKDSPATPRPSGGAGVHPADRHDLIRVEGARVNNLQDVTVDIPKRRLTVFTGVSGSGKTSLVFGTIAAESQRLINETYSSFVQGFMPSMARPDVDRLDGLTTAILVDQERMGANVRSTVGTVTDTNALLRILFSRLGQPHIGPPNAFSFNVASVRGAGAITVEKAGGKKVEKRTFERAGGMCTRCEGTGNVTDFDLNELYDASLSLNDGALRIPGYSMDGWYGRIFRGCGYFDPDKPIAKFTKRELDDLLHRDATKIKVEGINLTYQGLIPQIQKSFLSKDVEAMQPHVRAFVERVITFTACPDCDGTRLNERARSSRIDGVNIADACAMQISDLAEWLRGIEDPSVAPLLSGLQHTLDSFVQIGLGYLSLDRSSGSLSGGESQRTKMIRHLGSSLTDVTYVFDEPTIGMHPHDIARMNDLLLQLRDKGNTVLVVEHKPEVIEIADHVVDLGPGAGSEGGQVTYQGPVAGLAASDTVTGRHLGDKAAVKATTRDRTGVLEVRGATTNNLTGVDVDIPLGVLVVVTGVAGSGKSSLIHGSVSNRDGVVAVDQSPIKGSRRSNPATYTGLLEPVRKAFAKANGVKAALFSANSEGACATCNGAGVVYTDLAILAGVSTPCEDCEGRRFQAEVLDYRLGGLNIAEVLDLAVSDAVGFFAEGEARIPAAHKIAERLNDVGLGYLRLGQALTTLSGGERQRLKLATHLGGPGEVIVLDEPTTGLHLANVEHLLEMLDKLVDGGRSVIVIEHHQAVMAHADWIIDLGPGAGHDGGQIVFEGTPADLVAAATTLTGKHLAAYTA
;
A
#
# COMPACT_ATOMS: atom_id res chain seq x y z
N MET A 1 1.92 -62.12 -2.20
CA MET A 1 1.02 -62.51 -1.11
C MET A 1 -0.16 -61.53 -1.18
N GLY A 2 -1.31 -62.08 -1.52
CA GLY A 2 -2.48 -61.38 -2.04
C GLY A 2 -3.38 -60.70 -1.01
N PRO A 3 -4.38 -59.99 -1.51
CA PRO A 3 -5.24 -59.09 -0.76
C PRO A 3 -6.51 -59.80 -0.23
N ALA A 4 -6.98 -59.37 0.93
CA ALA A 4 -8.29 -59.76 1.45
C ALA A 4 -9.35 -58.71 1.06
N ALA A 5 -10.30 -59.20 0.25
CA ALA A 5 -11.55 -58.53 -0.07
C ALA A 5 -12.56 -58.68 1.07
N LEU A 6 -13.29 -57.60 1.37
CA LEU A 6 -14.53 -57.71 2.16
C LEU A 6 -15.70 -57.18 1.35
N ALA A 7 -16.63 -58.11 1.19
CA ALA A 7 -17.79 -58.02 0.32
C ALA A 7 -18.94 -57.22 0.91
N CYS A 8 -19.59 -56.50 0.02
CA CYS A 8 -20.90 -55.90 0.16
C CYS A 8 -21.98 -56.94 0.41
N ARG A 9 -22.89 -56.76 1.32
CA ARG A 9 -24.17 -57.48 1.40
C ARG A 9 -25.33 -56.47 1.42
N THR A 10 -26.18 -56.70 0.47
CA THR A 10 -27.45 -56.06 0.17
C THR A 10 -28.59 -56.49 1.12
N HIS A 11 -29.54 -55.58 1.29
CA HIS A 11 -30.93 -55.58 1.78
C HIS A 11 -31.68 -56.90 1.85
N PRO A 12 -32.86 -57.03 2.58
CA PRO A 12 -34.02 -56.14 2.42
C PRO A 12 -35.02 -55.99 3.61
N ALA A 13 -36.05 -55.14 3.39
CA ALA A 13 -37.46 -55.22 3.76
C ALA A 13 -37.97 -54.60 5.09
N GLU A 14 -38.75 -53.58 4.87
CA GLU A 14 -40.05 -53.21 5.47
C GLU A 14 -40.45 -53.81 6.84
N ARG A 15 -40.72 -52.88 7.79
CA ARG A 15 -41.84 -52.99 8.72
C ARG A 15 -42.41 -51.64 9.11
N SER A 16 -43.58 -51.35 8.63
CA SER A 16 -44.53 -50.38 9.17
C SER A 16 -44.77 -50.61 10.66
N ARG A 17 -44.61 -49.61 11.48
CA ARG A 17 -45.22 -49.59 12.83
C ARG A 17 -45.87 -48.26 13.12
N GLN A 18 -47.14 -48.35 13.34
CA GLN A 18 -48.16 -47.45 13.84
C GLN A 18 -47.69 -46.43 14.84
N LEU A 19 -48.05 -45.18 14.56
CA LEU A 19 -48.07 -44.08 15.50
C LEU A 19 -49.10 -44.34 16.62
N ALA A 20 -48.58 -44.56 17.82
CA ALA A 20 -49.40 -44.55 19.03
C ALA A 20 -49.38 -43.11 19.60
N THR A 21 -50.51 -42.48 19.59
CA THR A 21 -50.82 -41.22 20.29
C THR A 21 -50.56 -41.37 21.78
N LYS A 22 -49.57 -40.66 22.33
CA LYS A 22 -49.41 -40.47 23.78
C LYS A 22 -50.17 -39.23 24.20
N LYS A 23 -51.07 -39.42 25.12
CA LYS A 23 -51.88 -38.41 25.82
C LYS A 23 -51.01 -37.37 26.49
N ASP A 24 -51.45 -36.13 26.40
CA ASP A 24 -50.96 -34.94 27.11
C ASP A 24 -50.88 -35.22 28.61
N SER A 25 -49.69 -35.12 29.18
CA SER A 25 -49.47 -34.87 30.61
C SER A 25 -49.36 -33.37 30.84
N PRO A 26 -49.97 -32.80 31.86
CA PRO A 26 -49.94 -31.35 32.07
C PRO A 26 -48.52 -30.88 32.36
N ALA A 27 -48.11 -29.86 31.59
CA ALA A 27 -46.85 -29.17 31.79
C ALA A 27 -46.81 -28.53 33.19
N THR A 28 -45.86 -28.94 34.00
CA THR A 28 -45.48 -28.28 35.22
C THR A 28 -45.07 -26.82 34.91
N PRO A 29 -45.61 -25.80 35.58
CA PRO A 29 -45.18 -24.44 35.35
C PRO A 29 -43.72 -24.32 35.76
N ARG A 30 -42.88 -23.87 34.82
CA ARG A 30 -41.52 -23.41 35.14
C ARG A 30 -41.61 -22.22 36.10
N PRO A 31 -40.83 -22.18 37.18
CA PRO A 31 -40.80 -21.04 38.06
C PRO A 31 -40.27 -19.82 37.25
N SER A 32 -41.02 -18.74 37.27
CA SER A 32 -40.61 -17.43 36.84
C SER A 32 -39.60 -16.85 37.86
N GLY A 33 -38.42 -17.44 37.89
CA GLY A 33 -37.23 -16.89 38.50
C GLY A 33 -36.65 -15.89 37.50
N GLY A 34 -36.36 -14.66 37.96
CA GLY A 34 -35.77 -13.59 37.13
C GLY A 34 -34.66 -14.12 36.23
N ALA A 35 -34.72 -13.76 34.95
CA ALA A 35 -33.78 -14.22 33.95
C ALA A 35 -32.36 -13.75 34.28
N GLY A 36 -31.65 -14.54 35.05
CA GLY A 36 -30.22 -14.40 35.22
C GLY A 36 -29.59 -14.59 33.81
N VAL A 37 -28.84 -13.61 33.35
CA VAL A 37 -28.09 -13.66 32.10
C VAL A 37 -27.34 -15.00 32.02
N HIS A 38 -27.56 -15.78 30.97
CA HIS A 38 -26.89 -17.07 30.77
C HIS A 38 -25.37 -16.88 30.82
N PRO A 39 -24.58 -17.79 31.43
CA PRO A 39 -23.11 -17.63 31.43
C PRO A 39 -22.50 -17.36 30.06
N ALA A 40 -23.08 -17.93 29.00
CA ALA A 40 -22.65 -17.68 27.61
C ALA A 40 -22.88 -16.22 27.13
N ASP A 41 -23.82 -15.50 27.77
CA ASP A 41 -24.13 -14.11 27.42
C ASP A 41 -23.29 -13.09 28.22
N ARG A 42 -22.34 -13.58 29.05
CA ARG A 42 -21.44 -12.77 29.86
C ARG A 42 -20.08 -12.52 29.18
N HIS A 43 -19.88 -12.97 27.94
CA HIS A 43 -18.67 -12.74 27.17
C HIS A 43 -18.75 -11.42 26.39
N ASP A 44 -18.85 -10.31 27.08
CA ASP A 44 -19.05 -8.96 26.58
C ASP A 44 -17.77 -8.12 26.54
N LEU A 45 -16.63 -8.68 26.99
CA LEU A 45 -15.34 -8.02 27.03
C LEU A 45 -14.25 -8.84 26.31
N ILE A 46 -13.33 -8.15 25.64
CA ILE A 46 -11.99 -8.64 25.32
C ILE A 46 -11.09 -8.15 26.46
N ARG A 47 -10.40 -9.07 27.15
CA ARG A 47 -9.49 -8.75 28.25
C ARG A 47 -8.06 -8.99 27.85
N VAL A 48 -7.24 -7.98 28.01
CA VAL A 48 -5.78 -8.03 27.83
C VAL A 48 -5.15 -7.80 29.19
N GLU A 49 -4.32 -8.72 29.66
CA GLU A 49 -3.59 -8.60 30.93
C GLU A 49 -2.08 -8.78 30.67
N GLY A 50 -1.28 -7.79 31.04
CA GLY A 50 0.16 -7.86 31.00
C GLY A 50 0.77 -7.87 29.60
N ALA A 51 0.28 -7.05 28.65
CA ALA A 51 0.84 -6.98 27.31
C ALA A 51 2.15 -6.18 27.28
N ARG A 52 3.21 -6.80 26.65
CA ARG A 52 4.60 -6.26 26.60
C ARG A 52 5.18 -6.25 25.16
N VAL A 53 4.33 -6.32 24.17
CA VAL A 53 4.74 -6.32 22.75
C VAL A 53 5.37 -4.95 22.40
N ASN A 54 6.57 -4.96 21.81
CA ASN A 54 7.35 -3.77 21.45
C ASN A 54 7.59 -2.81 22.63
N ASN A 55 6.96 -1.63 22.63
CA ASN A 55 7.10 -0.62 23.66
C ASN A 55 6.02 -0.66 24.75
N LEU A 56 5.11 -1.65 24.74
CA LEU A 56 4.08 -1.77 25.77
C LEU A 56 4.69 -2.11 27.15
N GLN A 57 4.22 -1.42 28.18
CA GLN A 57 4.69 -1.54 29.55
C GLN A 57 3.64 -2.23 30.43
N ASP A 58 3.54 -3.56 30.31
CA ASP A 58 2.64 -4.39 31.14
C ASP A 58 1.17 -3.93 31.06
N VAL A 59 0.68 -3.69 29.84
CA VAL A 59 -0.64 -3.09 29.62
C VAL A 59 -1.75 -4.05 29.96
N THR A 60 -2.67 -3.59 30.80
CA THR A 60 -3.92 -4.28 31.13
C THR A 60 -5.11 -3.42 30.75
N VAL A 61 -6.03 -3.97 29.94
CA VAL A 61 -7.21 -3.23 29.43
C VAL A 61 -8.39 -4.16 29.17
N ASP A 62 -9.59 -3.69 29.49
CA ASP A 62 -10.88 -4.34 29.20
C ASP A 62 -11.59 -3.60 28.06
N ILE A 63 -11.86 -4.28 26.94
CA ILE A 63 -12.43 -3.69 25.73
C ILE A 63 -13.86 -4.25 25.52
N PRO A 64 -14.90 -3.39 25.48
CA PRO A 64 -16.26 -3.85 25.31
C PRO A 64 -16.50 -4.41 23.89
N LYS A 65 -17.10 -5.61 23.83
CA LYS A 65 -17.52 -6.22 22.56
C LYS A 65 -18.79 -5.56 22.03
N ARG A 66 -18.97 -5.68 20.69
CA ARG A 66 -20.13 -5.15 19.96
C ARG A 66 -20.27 -3.64 20.17
N ARG A 67 -19.14 -2.98 20.29
CA ARG A 67 -18.99 -1.53 20.44
C ARG A 67 -17.89 -1.04 19.50
N LEU A 68 -17.94 0.25 19.22
CA LEU A 68 -16.86 0.96 18.56
C LEU A 68 -15.87 1.45 19.63
N THR A 69 -14.67 0.88 19.65
CA THR A 69 -13.58 1.31 20.52
C THR A 69 -12.49 1.98 19.69
N VAL A 70 -12.17 3.23 20.04
CA VAL A 70 -11.10 3.99 19.42
C VAL A 70 -9.86 3.96 20.32
N PHE A 71 -8.71 3.57 19.74
CA PHE A 71 -7.41 3.61 20.37
C PHE A 71 -6.68 4.86 19.89
N THR A 72 -6.41 5.77 20.80
CA THR A 72 -5.78 7.06 20.50
C THR A 72 -4.52 7.28 21.35
N GLY A 73 -3.87 8.44 21.22
CA GLY A 73 -2.65 8.81 21.92
C GLY A 73 -1.54 9.24 20.95
N VAL A 74 -0.45 9.78 21.48
CA VAL A 74 0.65 10.32 20.68
C VAL A 74 1.26 9.28 19.72
N SER A 75 1.87 9.73 18.61
CA SER A 75 2.55 8.84 17.66
C SER A 75 3.66 8.09 18.38
N GLY A 76 3.75 6.76 18.18
CA GLY A 76 4.73 5.91 18.87
C GLY A 76 4.37 5.52 20.32
N SER A 77 3.15 5.81 20.80
CA SER A 77 2.72 5.44 22.17
C SER A 77 2.37 3.95 22.36
N GLY A 78 2.36 3.13 21.31
CA GLY A 78 2.11 1.70 21.41
C GLY A 78 0.72 1.23 20.95
N LYS A 79 -0.12 2.09 20.37
CA LYS A 79 -1.47 1.74 19.87
C LYS A 79 -1.48 0.55 18.94
N THR A 80 -0.68 0.60 17.87
CA THR A 80 -0.57 -0.47 16.88
C THR A 80 0.03 -1.74 17.51
N SER A 81 0.94 -1.61 18.48
CA SER A 81 1.47 -2.75 19.24
C SER A 81 0.38 -3.47 20.04
N LEU A 82 -0.55 -2.73 20.67
CA LEU A 82 -1.65 -3.31 21.43
C LEU A 82 -2.72 -3.92 20.50
N VAL A 83 -3.18 -3.15 19.51
CA VAL A 83 -4.33 -3.55 18.68
C VAL A 83 -3.92 -4.60 17.65
N PHE A 84 -2.89 -4.33 16.85
CA PHE A 84 -2.43 -5.22 15.78
C PHE A 84 -1.43 -6.26 16.28
N GLY A 85 -0.42 -5.85 17.06
CA GLY A 85 0.65 -6.72 17.54
C GLY A 85 0.22 -7.69 18.64
N THR A 86 -0.85 -7.39 19.37
CA THR A 86 -1.34 -8.24 20.48
C THR A 86 -2.70 -8.84 20.16
N ILE A 87 -3.76 -8.02 20.08
CA ILE A 87 -5.15 -8.51 19.98
C ILE A 87 -5.40 -9.22 18.64
N ALA A 88 -5.11 -8.54 17.54
CA ALA A 88 -5.35 -9.07 16.21
C ALA A 88 -4.42 -10.24 15.88
N ALA A 89 -3.13 -10.14 16.24
CA ALA A 89 -2.14 -11.19 16.02
C ALA A 89 -2.54 -12.49 16.71
N GLU A 90 -2.96 -12.43 17.97
CA GLU A 90 -3.38 -13.63 18.70
C GLU A 90 -4.68 -14.22 18.14
N SER A 91 -5.66 -13.38 17.79
CA SER A 91 -6.88 -13.86 17.13
C SER A 91 -6.57 -14.60 15.83
N GLN A 92 -5.70 -14.06 14.97
CA GLN A 92 -5.29 -14.74 13.73
C GLN A 92 -4.49 -16.01 14.00
N ARG A 93 -3.60 -16.00 14.98
CA ARG A 93 -2.83 -17.19 15.39
C ARG A 93 -3.76 -18.33 15.81
N LEU A 94 -4.75 -18.04 16.66
CA LEU A 94 -5.74 -19.02 17.13
C LEU A 94 -6.60 -19.57 15.98
N ILE A 95 -6.98 -18.73 15.02
CA ILE A 95 -7.70 -19.17 13.81
C ILE A 95 -6.82 -20.08 12.98
N ASN A 96 -5.54 -19.71 12.76
CA ASN A 96 -4.61 -20.53 11.99
C ASN A 96 -4.43 -21.93 12.61
N GLU A 97 -4.46 -22.04 13.92
CA GLU A 97 -4.39 -23.32 14.62
C GLU A 97 -5.62 -24.25 14.39
N THR A 98 -6.74 -23.69 13.95
CA THR A 98 -7.94 -24.50 13.61
C THR A 98 -7.85 -25.22 12.27
N TYR A 99 -6.95 -24.82 11.39
CA TYR A 99 -6.75 -25.44 10.09
C TYR A 99 -5.96 -26.76 10.19
N SER A 100 -6.09 -27.61 9.17
CA SER A 100 -5.28 -28.83 9.10
C SER A 100 -3.79 -28.51 8.99
N SER A 101 -2.91 -29.38 9.50
CA SER A 101 -1.44 -29.19 9.46
C SER A 101 -0.91 -28.94 8.05
N PHE A 102 -1.57 -29.50 7.03
CA PHE A 102 -1.24 -29.25 5.63
C PHE A 102 -1.48 -27.77 5.26
N VAL A 103 -2.63 -27.21 5.64
CA VAL A 103 -2.96 -25.79 5.37
C VAL A 103 -2.09 -24.87 6.22
N GLN A 104 -1.85 -25.21 7.49
CA GLN A 104 -0.95 -24.46 8.37
C GLN A 104 0.47 -24.32 7.79
N GLY A 105 0.95 -25.36 7.07
CA GLY A 105 2.23 -25.33 6.38
C GLY A 105 2.32 -24.30 5.23
N PHE A 106 1.19 -23.76 4.77
CA PHE A 106 1.13 -22.69 3.76
C PHE A 106 0.79 -21.30 4.35
N MET A 107 0.55 -21.22 5.66
CA MET A 107 0.23 -19.97 6.35
C MET A 107 1.45 -19.35 7.02
N PRO A 108 1.52 -18.02 7.15
CA PRO A 108 2.57 -17.37 7.91
C PRO A 108 2.61 -17.92 9.34
N SER A 109 3.79 -18.33 9.80
CA SER A 109 4.00 -18.69 11.20
C SER A 109 3.92 -17.42 12.04
N MET A 110 2.95 -17.35 12.93
CA MET A 110 2.78 -16.23 13.85
C MET A 110 3.26 -16.63 15.24
N ALA A 111 4.22 -15.87 15.77
CA ALA A 111 4.62 -16.03 17.17
C ALA A 111 3.49 -15.58 18.09
N ARG A 112 3.37 -16.25 19.23
CA ARG A 112 2.46 -15.79 20.29
C ARG A 112 2.94 -14.42 20.79
N PRO A 113 2.05 -13.41 20.90
CA PRO A 113 2.43 -12.11 21.46
C PRO A 113 2.84 -12.26 22.94
N ASP A 114 3.72 -11.38 23.40
CA ASP A 114 4.11 -11.32 24.81
C ASP A 114 3.00 -10.67 25.63
N VAL A 115 2.14 -11.53 26.22
CA VAL A 115 0.98 -11.15 27.01
C VAL A 115 0.71 -12.27 28.03
N ASP A 116 0.39 -11.90 29.26
CA ASP A 116 0.10 -12.89 30.30
C ASP A 116 -1.21 -13.61 30.02
N ARG A 117 -2.26 -12.83 29.72
CA ARG A 117 -3.58 -13.37 29.44
C ARG A 117 -4.33 -12.54 28.39
N LEU A 118 -5.02 -13.25 27.48
CA LEU A 118 -5.87 -12.64 26.45
C LEU A 118 -7.13 -13.48 26.26
N ASP A 119 -8.26 -12.95 26.73
CA ASP A 119 -9.54 -13.64 26.73
C ASP A 119 -10.60 -12.90 25.91
N GLY A 120 -11.63 -13.66 25.52
CA GLY A 120 -12.82 -13.10 24.89
C GLY A 120 -12.65 -12.72 23.44
N LEU A 121 -11.58 -13.16 22.77
CA LEU A 121 -11.34 -12.90 21.35
C LEU A 121 -12.43 -13.51 20.46
N THR A 122 -12.76 -12.79 19.40
CA THR A 122 -13.51 -13.31 18.25
C THR A 122 -12.64 -13.22 17.00
N THR A 123 -13.10 -13.78 15.88
CA THR A 123 -12.37 -13.73 14.60
C THR A 123 -12.05 -12.28 14.23
N ALA A 124 -10.77 -11.96 14.10
CA ALA A 124 -10.33 -10.63 13.70
C ALA A 124 -10.19 -10.51 12.17
N ILE A 125 -10.81 -9.48 11.62
CA ILE A 125 -10.66 -9.05 10.22
C ILE A 125 -9.85 -7.76 10.22
N LEU A 126 -8.65 -7.83 9.64
CA LEU A 126 -7.73 -6.70 9.58
C LEU A 126 -7.98 -5.87 8.33
N VAL A 127 -8.10 -4.57 8.52
CA VAL A 127 -8.22 -3.57 7.46
C VAL A 127 -7.08 -2.56 7.64
N ASP A 128 -5.90 -2.99 7.21
CA ASP A 128 -4.65 -2.23 7.29
C ASP A 128 -4.38 -1.42 6.01
N GLN A 129 -3.36 -0.56 6.08
CA GLN A 129 -2.90 0.29 4.98
C GLN A 129 -1.96 -0.43 4.00
N GLU A 130 -1.67 -1.72 4.19
CA GLU A 130 -0.81 -2.45 3.27
C GLU A 130 -1.40 -2.41 1.86
N ARG A 131 -0.56 -2.07 0.89
CA ARG A 131 -0.98 -2.09 -0.51
C ARG A 131 -1.36 -3.50 -0.91
N MET A 132 -2.47 -3.65 -1.60
CA MET A 132 -2.86 -4.93 -2.18
C MET A 132 -1.78 -5.38 -3.16
N GLY A 133 -1.33 -6.64 -3.01
CA GLY A 133 -0.14 -7.18 -3.67
C GLY A 133 -0.01 -6.85 -5.16
N ALA A 134 1.22 -6.64 -5.60
CA ALA A 134 1.62 -6.16 -6.93
C ALA A 134 1.47 -7.20 -8.07
N ASN A 135 0.42 -8.02 -8.06
CA ASN A 135 0.14 -8.87 -9.21
C ASN A 135 -0.35 -8.00 -10.37
N VAL A 136 0.38 -8.00 -11.49
CA VAL A 136 0.09 -7.19 -12.69
C VAL A 136 -1.33 -7.40 -13.23
N ARG A 137 -1.94 -8.57 -12.96
CA ARG A 137 -3.32 -8.90 -13.35
C ARG A 137 -4.36 -8.55 -12.30
N SER A 138 -3.96 -8.00 -11.16
CA SER A 138 -4.89 -7.62 -10.08
C SER A 138 -5.50 -6.26 -10.34
N THR A 139 -6.82 -6.19 -10.35
CA THR A 139 -7.60 -4.94 -10.53
C THR A 139 -8.58 -4.74 -9.38
N VAL A 140 -9.12 -3.53 -9.24
CA VAL A 140 -10.18 -3.22 -8.27
C VAL A 140 -11.32 -4.23 -8.37
N GLY A 141 -11.81 -4.51 -9.58
CA GLY A 141 -12.88 -5.47 -9.79
C GLY A 141 -12.54 -6.93 -9.46
N THR A 142 -11.24 -7.33 -9.56
CA THR A 142 -10.84 -8.71 -9.18
C THR A 142 -10.65 -8.87 -7.69
N VAL A 143 -10.12 -7.86 -7.00
CA VAL A 143 -9.88 -7.94 -5.55
C VAL A 143 -11.17 -7.78 -4.74
N THR A 144 -12.23 -7.22 -5.32
CA THR A 144 -13.54 -7.07 -4.67
C THR A 144 -14.56 -8.12 -5.15
N ASP A 145 -14.14 -9.07 -5.99
CA ASP A 145 -14.98 -10.08 -6.63
C ASP A 145 -16.09 -9.51 -7.55
N THR A 146 -16.16 -8.20 -7.75
CA THR A 146 -17.13 -7.53 -8.60
C THR A 146 -17.04 -8.02 -10.05
N ASN A 147 -15.81 -8.22 -10.57
CA ASN A 147 -15.60 -8.81 -11.90
C ASN A 147 -16.18 -10.22 -12.05
N ALA A 148 -16.25 -11.00 -10.98
CA ALA A 148 -16.83 -12.33 -11.03
C ALA A 148 -18.34 -12.25 -11.28
N LEU A 149 -19.02 -11.33 -10.62
CA LEU A 149 -20.46 -11.09 -10.81
C LEU A 149 -20.76 -10.50 -12.21
N LEU A 150 -19.98 -9.54 -12.68
CA LEU A 150 -20.10 -8.97 -14.03
C LEU A 150 -19.92 -10.07 -15.12
N ARG A 151 -18.93 -10.95 -14.98
CA ARG A 151 -18.76 -12.06 -15.93
C ARG A 151 -19.94 -12.99 -15.98
N ILE A 152 -20.61 -13.25 -14.85
CA ILE A 152 -21.85 -14.03 -14.82
C ILE A 152 -22.95 -13.28 -15.53
N LEU A 153 -23.10 -11.96 -15.30
CA LEU A 153 -24.08 -11.11 -15.95
C LEU A 153 -23.92 -11.14 -17.47
N PHE A 154 -22.73 -10.86 -18.00
CA PHE A 154 -22.44 -10.91 -19.43
C PHE A 154 -22.59 -12.29 -20.03
N SER A 155 -22.28 -13.36 -19.29
CA SER A 155 -22.53 -14.74 -19.72
C SER A 155 -24.00 -15.06 -19.85
N ARG A 156 -24.90 -14.37 -19.15
CA ARG A 156 -26.35 -14.59 -19.20
C ARG A 156 -27.05 -13.69 -20.22
N LEU A 157 -26.76 -12.43 -20.21
CA LEU A 157 -27.47 -11.39 -20.99
C LEU A 157 -26.72 -10.95 -22.25
N GLY A 158 -25.39 -11.14 -22.31
CA GLY A 158 -24.56 -10.63 -23.42
C GLY A 158 -24.92 -11.21 -24.78
N GLN A 159 -25.04 -10.34 -25.78
CA GLN A 159 -25.30 -10.69 -27.18
C GLN A 159 -24.14 -10.21 -28.07
N PRO A 160 -23.61 -11.07 -28.95
CA PRO A 160 -23.91 -12.51 -29.11
C PRO A 160 -23.48 -13.33 -27.89
N HIS A 161 -24.15 -14.41 -27.61
CA HIS A 161 -23.74 -15.32 -26.54
C HIS A 161 -22.43 -16.05 -26.90
N ILE A 162 -21.38 -15.86 -26.09
CA ILE A 162 -20.03 -16.41 -26.39
C ILE A 162 -19.59 -17.56 -25.47
N GLY A 163 -20.37 -17.85 -24.41
CA GLY A 163 -20.12 -18.99 -23.55
C GLY A 163 -20.20 -18.68 -22.04
N PRO A 164 -19.61 -19.53 -21.19
CA PRO A 164 -19.67 -19.42 -19.73
C PRO A 164 -18.87 -18.20 -19.22
N PRO A 165 -18.99 -17.82 -17.92
CA PRO A 165 -18.28 -16.68 -17.34
C PRO A 165 -16.77 -16.63 -17.58
N ASN A 166 -16.14 -17.79 -17.77
CA ASN A 166 -14.71 -17.88 -18.12
C ASN A 166 -14.38 -17.26 -19.48
N ALA A 167 -15.35 -17.24 -20.43
CA ALA A 167 -15.17 -16.59 -21.72
C ALA A 167 -14.97 -15.07 -21.62
N PHE A 168 -15.33 -14.47 -20.49
CA PHE A 168 -15.18 -13.06 -20.15
C PHE A 168 -14.03 -12.79 -19.17
N SER A 169 -13.18 -13.78 -18.85
CA SER A 169 -12.10 -13.65 -17.88
C SER A 169 -10.77 -13.41 -18.57
N PHE A 170 -10.13 -12.29 -18.29
CA PHE A 170 -8.77 -12.01 -18.77
C PHE A 170 -7.68 -12.85 -18.06
N ASN A 171 -8.04 -13.62 -17.02
CA ASN A 171 -7.15 -14.56 -16.34
C ASN A 171 -7.25 -16.00 -16.89
N VAL A 172 -8.13 -16.25 -17.86
CA VAL A 172 -8.36 -17.58 -18.43
C VAL A 172 -8.06 -17.57 -19.92
N ALA A 173 -7.04 -18.33 -20.33
CA ALA A 173 -6.71 -18.52 -21.73
C ALA A 173 -7.73 -19.41 -22.44
N SER A 174 -7.98 -19.13 -23.73
CA SER A 174 -8.69 -20.06 -24.60
C SER A 174 -7.78 -21.23 -24.97
N VAL A 175 -8.24 -22.47 -24.72
CA VAL A 175 -7.49 -23.67 -25.03
C VAL A 175 -8.30 -24.55 -25.97
N ARG A 176 -7.70 -24.95 -27.08
CA ARG A 176 -8.25 -25.95 -28.01
C ARG A 176 -7.44 -27.22 -27.88
N GLY A 177 -8.12 -28.34 -27.64
CA GLY A 177 -7.50 -29.64 -27.59
C GLY A 177 -8.27 -30.62 -28.49
N ALA A 178 -7.57 -31.47 -29.22
CA ALA A 178 -8.16 -32.59 -29.94
C ALA A 178 -7.77 -33.90 -29.24
N GLY A 179 -8.74 -34.71 -28.91
CA GLY A 179 -8.53 -36.00 -28.25
C GLY A 179 -9.38 -37.11 -28.85
N ALA A 180 -8.88 -38.33 -28.75
CA ALA A 180 -9.65 -39.53 -29.11
C ALA A 180 -10.44 -39.98 -27.87
N ILE A 181 -11.76 -40.05 -27.96
CA ILE A 181 -12.62 -40.58 -26.90
C ILE A 181 -13.17 -41.94 -27.39
N THR A 182 -13.03 -42.96 -26.56
CA THR A 182 -13.65 -44.23 -26.82
C THR A 182 -15.10 -44.21 -26.33
N VAL A 183 -16.05 -44.25 -27.24
CA VAL A 183 -17.49 -44.25 -26.90
C VAL A 183 -18.00 -45.68 -27.03
N GLU A 184 -18.57 -46.21 -25.96
CA GLU A 184 -19.23 -47.50 -25.97
C GLU A 184 -20.67 -47.34 -26.47
N LYS A 185 -21.00 -47.90 -27.61
CA LYS A 185 -22.36 -47.96 -28.20
C LYS A 185 -22.81 -49.43 -28.34
N ALA A 186 -24.09 -49.66 -28.49
CA ALA A 186 -24.70 -50.98 -28.55
C ALA A 186 -24.15 -51.97 -29.65
N GLY A 187 -23.09 -51.62 -30.35
CA GLY A 187 -22.38 -52.39 -31.34
C GLY A 187 -20.86 -52.45 -31.15
N GLY A 188 -20.31 -52.04 -29.99
CA GLY A 188 -18.87 -52.07 -29.69
C GLY A 188 -18.24 -50.75 -29.39
N LYS A 189 -16.96 -50.74 -29.06
CA LYS A 189 -16.17 -49.57 -28.73
C LYS A 189 -15.76 -48.84 -30.01
N LYS A 190 -16.17 -47.57 -30.20
CA LYS A 190 -15.78 -46.73 -31.32
C LYS A 190 -14.95 -45.57 -30.83
N VAL A 191 -13.77 -45.36 -31.44
CA VAL A 191 -12.92 -44.20 -31.17
C VAL A 191 -13.42 -43.03 -32.00
N GLU A 192 -13.94 -42.00 -31.34
CA GLU A 192 -14.35 -40.75 -31.98
C GLU A 192 -13.32 -39.67 -31.64
N LYS A 193 -12.78 -38.97 -32.68
CA LYS A 193 -11.98 -37.77 -32.47
C LYS A 193 -12.91 -36.61 -32.08
N ARG A 194 -12.75 -36.05 -30.91
CA ARG A 194 -13.48 -34.86 -30.46
C ARG A 194 -12.50 -33.70 -30.21
N THR A 195 -12.88 -32.55 -30.69
CA THR A 195 -12.25 -31.29 -30.34
C THR A 195 -12.93 -30.70 -29.13
N PHE A 196 -12.13 -30.37 -28.14
CA PHE A 196 -12.58 -29.66 -26.94
C PHE A 196 -12.08 -28.21 -27.04
N GLU A 197 -12.98 -27.26 -26.86
CA GLU A 197 -12.64 -25.85 -26.75
C GLU A 197 -13.08 -25.38 -25.37
N ARG A 198 -12.10 -24.92 -24.56
CA ARG A 198 -12.37 -24.17 -23.35
C ARG A 198 -12.23 -22.69 -23.70
N ALA A 199 -13.37 -22.01 -23.80
CA ALA A 199 -13.39 -20.58 -24.07
C ALA A 199 -12.85 -19.79 -22.86
N GLY A 200 -11.83 -18.97 -23.09
CA GLY A 200 -11.31 -17.98 -22.15
C GLY A 200 -11.35 -16.59 -22.78
N GLY A 201 -11.38 -15.55 -21.94
CA GLY A 201 -11.44 -14.16 -22.38
C GLY A 201 -10.07 -13.49 -22.50
N MET A 202 -8.98 -14.16 -22.14
CA MET A 202 -7.65 -13.59 -22.08
C MET A 202 -7.13 -13.18 -23.47
N CYS A 203 -6.60 -11.95 -23.58
CA CYS A 203 -5.84 -11.52 -24.75
C CYS A 203 -4.55 -12.34 -24.87
N THR A 204 -4.29 -12.94 -26.02
CA THR A 204 -3.15 -13.82 -26.23
C THR A 204 -1.82 -13.07 -26.32
N ARG A 205 -1.84 -11.80 -26.74
CA ARG A 205 -0.61 -11.00 -26.90
C ARG A 205 -0.06 -10.50 -25.55
N CYS A 206 -0.90 -9.90 -24.73
CA CYS A 206 -0.49 -9.39 -23.42
C CYS A 206 -0.76 -10.39 -22.26
N GLU A 207 -1.27 -11.57 -22.57
CA GLU A 207 -1.61 -12.60 -21.58
C GLU A 207 -2.44 -12.06 -20.40
N GLY A 208 -3.35 -11.12 -20.66
CA GLY A 208 -4.25 -10.54 -19.66
C GLY A 208 -3.61 -9.46 -18.77
N THR A 209 -2.41 -8.96 -19.09
CA THR A 209 -1.77 -7.84 -18.37
C THR A 209 -2.30 -6.48 -18.81
N GLY A 210 -2.82 -6.39 -20.05
CA GLY A 210 -3.28 -5.14 -20.68
C GLY A 210 -2.15 -4.35 -21.34
N ASN A 211 -0.90 -4.58 -20.94
CA ASN A 211 0.27 -3.90 -21.47
C ASN A 211 1.22 -4.87 -22.15
N VAL A 212 1.99 -4.39 -23.08
CA VAL A 212 3.14 -5.09 -23.63
C VAL A 212 4.41 -4.31 -23.26
N THR A 213 5.45 -5.07 -23.02
CA THR A 213 6.78 -4.49 -22.79
C THR A 213 7.36 -4.09 -24.13
N ASP A 214 7.59 -2.81 -24.31
CA ASP A 214 8.27 -2.26 -25.47
C ASP A 214 9.62 -1.67 -25.05
N PHE A 215 10.48 -1.41 -26.02
CA PHE A 215 11.81 -0.86 -25.76
C PHE A 215 11.91 0.52 -26.40
N ASP A 216 12.31 1.53 -25.61
CA ASP A 216 12.71 2.81 -26.19
C ASP A 216 14.02 2.63 -26.94
N LEU A 217 13.92 2.58 -28.27
CA LEU A 217 15.05 2.37 -29.13
C LEU A 217 16.07 3.51 -29.04
N ASN A 218 15.66 4.73 -28.69
CA ASN A 218 16.56 5.87 -28.51
C ASN A 218 17.46 5.71 -27.27
N GLU A 219 16.99 4.96 -26.27
CA GLU A 219 17.80 4.61 -25.10
C GLU A 219 18.75 3.43 -25.37
N LEU A 220 18.50 2.64 -26.44
CA LEU A 220 19.35 1.52 -26.80
C LEU A 220 20.53 1.94 -27.67
N TYR A 221 20.30 2.83 -28.66
CA TYR A 221 21.34 3.26 -29.59
C TYR A 221 21.10 4.68 -30.12
N ASP A 222 22.17 5.32 -30.58
CA ASP A 222 22.12 6.58 -31.31
C ASP A 222 22.11 6.29 -32.81
N ALA A 223 20.99 6.55 -33.47
CA ALA A 223 20.84 6.25 -34.89
C ALA A 223 21.75 7.10 -35.80
N SER A 224 22.23 8.26 -35.33
CA SER A 224 23.12 9.14 -36.10
C SER A 224 24.55 8.63 -36.17
N LEU A 225 24.95 7.72 -35.29
CA LEU A 225 26.28 7.16 -35.16
C LEU A 225 26.37 5.76 -35.81
N SER A 226 27.58 5.37 -36.19
CA SER A 226 27.91 4.00 -36.55
C SER A 226 28.23 3.16 -35.30
N LEU A 227 28.26 1.84 -35.44
CA LEU A 227 28.65 0.97 -34.33
C LEU A 227 30.07 1.26 -33.84
N ASN A 228 30.98 1.52 -34.77
CA ASN A 228 32.38 1.86 -34.48
C ASN A 228 32.52 3.24 -33.82
N ASP A 229 31.58 4.18 -34.07
CA ASP A 229 31.53 5.48 -33.42
C ASP A 229 30.81 5.43 -32.04
N GLY A 230 30.44 4.24 -31.59
CA GLY A 230 29.85 4.07 -30.26
C GLY A 230 28.34 4.27 -30.20
N ALA A 231 27.61 3.91 -31.26
CA ALA A 231 26.15 4.04 -31.32
C ALA A 231 25.39 3.35 -30.16
N LEU A 232 25.93 2.26 -29.56
CA LEU A 232 25.24 1.51 -28.53
C LEU A 232 25.35 2.20 -27.14
N ARG A 233 24.19 2.46 -26.51
CA ARG A 233 24.05 3.11 -25.18
C ARG A 233 23.86 2.11 -24.04
N ILE A 234 24.02 0.82 -24.32
CA ILE A 234 23.73 -0.26 -23.36
C ILE A 234 24.93 -0.47 -22.42
N PRO A 235 24.73 -0.52 -21.10
CA PRO A 235 25.81 -0.79 -20.13
C PRO A 235 26.55 -2.11 -20.44
N GLY A 236 27.86 -2.04 -20.53
CA GLY A 236 28.71 -3.20 -20.85
C GLY A 236 28.87 -3.55 -22.34
N TYR A 237 28.25 -2.78 -23.24
CA TYR A 237 28.35 -2.98 -24.69
C TYR A 237 29.32 -1.98 -25.34
N SER A 238 30.47 -1.75 -24.70
CA SER A 238 31.51 -0.94 -25.34
C SER A 238 32.07 -1.63 -26.61
N MET A 239 32.37 -0.85 -27.64
CA MET A 239 32.89 -1.40 -28.88
C MET A 239 34.24 -2.09 -28.72
N ASP A 240 35.06 -1.74 -27.75
CA ASP A 240 36.32 -2.42 -27.40
C ASP A 240 36.11 -3.69 -26.54
N GLY A 241 34.87 -3.90 -26.04
CA GLY A 241 34.51 -5.03 -25.24
C GLY A 241 34.13 -6.28 -26.03
N TRP A 242 33.82 -7.35 -25.31
CA TRP A 242 33.40 -8.63 -25.87
C TRP A 242 32.20 -8.53 -26.80
N TYR A 243 31.15 -7.81 -26.40
CA TYR A 243 29.96 -7.61 -27.22
C TYR A 243 30.23 -6.78 -28.46
N GLY A 244 31.08 -5.75 -28.38
CA GLY A 244 31.46 -4.94 -29.51
C GLY A 244 32.11 -5.75 -30.62
N ARG A 245 32.97 -6.72 -30.28
CA ARG A 245 33.59 -7.65 -31.25
C ARG A 245 32.56 -8.52 -31.95
N ILE A 246 31.54 -9.01 -31.25
CA ILE A 246 30.47 -9.82 -31.82
C ILE A 246 29.65 -8.98 -32.81
N PHE A 247 29.26 -7.76 -32.44
CA PHE A 247 28.46 -6.88 -33.29
C PHE A 247 29.23 -6.39 -34.52
N ARG A 248 30.52 -6.08 -34.38
CA ARG A 248 31.38 -5.71 -35.52
C ARG A 248 31.66 -6.87 -36.46
N GLY A 249 31.88 -8.06 -35.91
CA GLY A 249 32.30 -9.22 -36.71
C GLY A 249 31.16 -10.13 -37.19
N CYS A 250 29.90 -9.80 -36.93
CA CYS A 250 28.78 -10.66 -37.28
C CYS A 250 28.49 -10.78 -38.77
N GLY A 251 28.90 -9.79 -39.61
CA GLY A 251 28.72 -9.81 -41.05
C GLY A 251 27.30 -9.56 -41.55
N TYR A 252 26.37 -9.14 -40.65
CA TYR A 252 24.99 -8.85 -41.03
C TYR A 252 24.76 -7.40 -41.45
N PHE A 253 25.62 -6.49 -41.05
CA PHE A 253 25.63 -5.06 -41.37
C PHE A 253 27.05 -4.52 -41.36
N ASP A 254 27.23 -3.37 -41.99
CA ASP A 254 28.49 -2.64 -41.99
C ASP A 254 28.66 -1.86 -40.66
N PRO A 255 29.72 -2.13 -39.87
CA PRO A 255 29.92 -1.47 -38.57
C PRO A 255 30.30 0.00 -38.66
N ASP A 256 30.75 0.50 -39.83
CA ASP A 256 31.12 1.90 -40.10
C ASP A 256 29.93 2.71 -40.65
N LYS A 257 28.83 2.07 -40.96
CA LYS A 257 27.62 2.71 -41.48
C LYS A 257 26.75 3.22 -40.34
N PRO A 258 26.30 4.50 -40.33
CA PRO A 258 25.34 5.00 -39.37
C PRO A 258 24.04 4.18 -39.35
N ILE A 259 23.52 3.88 -38.15
CA ILE A 259 22.34 3.02 -38.00
C ILE A 259 21.11 3.61 -38.74
N ALA A 260 20.97 4.93 -38.79
CA ALA A 260 19.93 5.60 -39.58
C ALA A 260 19.95 5.25 -41.09
N LYS A 261 21.08 4.78 -41.63
CA LYS A 261 21.23 4.35 -43.01
C LYS A 261 21.08 2.85 -43.20
N PHE A 262 20.81 2.08 -42.18
CA PHE A 262 20.56 0.63 -42.26
C PHE A 262 19.33 0.36 -43.12
N THR A 263 19.39 -0.68 -43.91
CA THR A 263 18.21 -1.23 -44.57
C THR A 263 17.28 -1.84 -43.51
N LYS A 264 16.01 -2.05 -43.85
CA LYS A 264 15.06 -2.72 -42.97
C LYS A 264 15.58 -4.07 -42.47
N ARG A 265 16.29 -4.82 -43.30
CA ARG A 265 16.86 -6.13 -42.95
C ARG A 265 18.03 -5.97 -41.97
N GLU A 266 18.95 -5.04 -42.23
CA GLU A 266 20.08 -4.78 -41.33
C GLU A 266 19.62 -4.32 -39.96
N LEU A 267 18.56 -3.47 -39.89
CA LEU A 267 17.97 -3.02 -38.65
C LEU A 267 17.24 -4.16 -37.93
N ASP A 268 16.53 -5.01 -38.64
CA ASP A 268 15.89 -6.21 -38.07
C ASP A 268 16.91 -7.20 -37.54
N ASP A 269 17.99 -7.43 -38.30
CA ASP A 269 19.13 -8.24 -37.86
C ASP A 269 19.83 -7.67 -36.62
N LEU A 270 19.92 -6.34 -36.47
CA LEU A 270 20.47 -5.67 -35.29
C LEU A 270 19.57 -5.83 -34.09
N LEU A 271 18.24 -5.66 -34.24
CA LEU A 271 17.27 -5.59 -33.14
C LEU A 271 16.70 -6.95 -32.74
N HIS A 272 16.34 -7.78 -33.71
CA HIS A 272 15.44 -8.92 -33.47
C HIS A 272 16.01 -10.30 -33.77
N ARG A 273 17.19 -10.37 -34.40
CA ARG A 273 17.74 -11.66 -34.86
C ARG A 273 17.85 -12.68 -33.74
N ASP A 274 17.37 -13.90 -34.02
CA ASP A 274 17.52 -15.04 -33.13
C ASP A 274 18.98 -15.48 -32.97
N ALA A 275 19.25 -16.17 -31.83
CA ALA A 275 20.57 -16.67 -31.51
C ALA A 275 21.18 -17.52 -32.66
N THR A 276 22.17 -17.01 -33.34
CA THR A 276 22.80 -17.61 -34.52
C THR A 276 24.29 -17.82 -34.25
N LYS A 277 24.81 -19.01 -34.56
CA LYS A 277 26.25 -19.28 -34.50
C LYS A 277 26.98 -18.56 -35.64
N ILE A 278 27.99 -17.78 -35.27
CA ILE A 278 28.86 -17.04 -36.22
C ILE A 278 30.31 -17.35 -35.89
N LYS A 279 31.18 -17.10 -36.85
CA LYS A 279 32.64 -17.24 -36.69
C LYS A 279 33.27 -15.86 -36.85
N VAL A 280 33.83 -15.33 -35.76
CA VAL A 280 34.51 -14.05 -35.71
C VAL A 280 35.97 -14.30 -35.36
N GLU A 281 36.90 -13.82 -36.21
CA GLU A 281 38.36 -13.98 -36.00
C GLU A 281 38.78 -15.44 -35.69
N GLY A 282 38.10 -16.41 -36.30
CA GLY A 282 38.39 -17.83 -36.10
C GLY A 282 37.69 -18.46 -34.88
N ILE A 283 37.02 -17.70 -34.02
CA ILE A 283 36.35 -18.15 -32.80
C ILE A 283 34.84 -18.35 -33.11
N ASN A 284 34.26 -19.46 -32.66
CA ASN A 284 32.82 -19.71 -32.75
C ASN A 284 32.10 -18.95 -31.64
N LEU A 285 31.28 -17.97 -32.03
CA LEU A 285 30.48 -17.12 -31.13
C LEU A 285 28.99 -17.27 -31.46
N THR A 286 28.17 -16.80 -30.59
CA THR A 286 26.71 -16.71 -30.82
C THR A 286 26.33 -15.24 -30.93
N TYR A 287 25.83 -14.84 -32.09
CA TYR A 287 25.21 -13.55 -32.31
C TYR A 287 23.73 -13.62 -31.98
N GLN A 288 23.20 -12.59 -31.34
CA GLN A 288 21.79 -12.42 -31.09
C GLN A 288 21.48 -10.91 -31.16
N GLY A 289 20.29 -10.56 -31.65
CA GLY A 289 19.83 -9.18 -31.71
C GLY A 289 19.73 -8.50 -30.35
N LEU A 290 19.76 -7.16 -30.33
CA LEU A 290 19.77 -6.37 -29.07
C LEU A 290 18.60 -6.69 -28.17
N ILE A 291 17.36 -6.75 -28.69
CA ILE A 291 16.15 -6.97 -27.89
C ILE A 291 16.14 -8.34 -27.20
N PRO A 292 16.28 -9.49 -27.92
CA PRO A 292 16.39 -10.79 -27.25
C PRO A 292 17.58 -10.89 -26.28
N GLN A 293 18.68 -10.21 -26.59
CA GLN A 293 19.86 -10.20 -25.72
C GLN A 293 19.61 -9.43 -24.41
N ILE A 294 18.91 -8.28 -24.48
CA ILE A 294 18.53 -7.49 -23.31
C ILE A 294 17.52 -8.26 -22.46
N GLN A 295 16.52 -8.88 -23.08
CA GLN A 295 15.56 -9.74 -22.39
C GLN A 295 16.26 -10.83 -21.58
N LYS A 296 17.24 -11.50 -22.19
CA LYS A 296 18.00 -12.57 -21.53
C LYS A 296 18.96 -12.06 -20.47
N SER A 297 19.65 -10.95 -20.72
CA SER A 297 20.74 -10.46 -19.84
C SER A 297 20.23 -9.65 -18.65
N PHE A 298 19.13 -8.91 -18.82
CA PHE A 298 18.61 -7.98 -17.83
C PHE A 298 17.22 -8.40 -17.29
N LEU A 299 16.24 -8.72 -18.19
CA LEU A 299 14.86 -8.97 -17.74
C LEU A 299 14.65 -10.34 -17.10
N SER A 300 15.52 -11.31 -17.32
CA SER A 300 15.47 -12.61 -16.65
C SER A 300 16.04 -12.62 -15.24
N LYS A 301 16.63 -11.51 -14.78
CA LYS A 301 17.26 -11.36 -13.47
C LYS A 301 16.40 -10.50 -12.57
N ASP A 302 16.49 -10.74 -11.26
CA ASP A 302 15.89 -9.88 -10.26
C ASP A 302 16.44 -8.44 -10.37
N VAL A 303 15.55 -7.50 -10.64
CA VAL A 303 15.89 -6.08 -10.80
C VAL A 303 16.51 -5.50 -9.52
N GLU A 304 16.11 -6.01 -8.35
CA GLU A 304 16.65 -5.56 -7.07
C GLU A 304 18.11 -5.99 -6.86
N ALA A 305 18.53 -7.09 -7.49
CA ALA A 305 19.91 -7.59 -7.42
C ALA A 305 20.86 -6.90 -8.41
N MET A 306 20.36 -6.03 -9.29
CA MET A 306 21.17 -5.34 -10.30
C MET A 306 21.97 -4.18 -9.71
N GLN A 307 23.13 -3.89 -10.31
CA GLN A 307 23.88 -2.68 -9.98
C GLN A 307 23.07 -1.40 -10.30
N PRO A 308 23.23 -0.32 -9.52
CA PRO A 308 22.37 0.88 -9.63
C PRO A 308 22.29 1.46 -11.04
N HIS A 309 23.43 1.52 -11.76
CA HIS A 309 23.48 2.06 -13.12
C HIS A 309 22.79 1.16 -14.17
N VAL A 310 22.83 -0.17 -13.96
CA VAL A 310 22.13 -1.13 -14.82
C VAL A 310 20.62 -1.04 -14.58
N ARG A 311 20.21 -0.91 -13.32
CA ARG A 311 18.79 -0.71 -12.96
C ARG A 311 18.24 0.58 -13.58
N ALA A 312 18.96 1.69 -13.44
CA ALA A 312 18.58 2.97 -14.02
C ALA A 312 18.46 2.90 -15.57
N PHE A 313 19.31 2.10 -16.22
CA PHE A 313 19.22 1.83 -17.66
C PHE A 313 17.95 1.02 -17.99
N VAL A 314 17.69 -0.08 -17.29
CA VAL A 314 16.50 -0.93 -17.48
C VAL A 314 15.21 -0.11 -17.27
N GLU A 315 15.16 0.73 -16.25
CA GLU A 315 14.00 1.60 -15.94
C GLU A 315 13.73 2.63 -17.06
N ARG A 316 14.76 3.10 -17.80
CA ARG A 316 14.59 4.02 -18.93
C ARG A 316 14.23 3.32 -20.23
N VAL A 317 14.82 2.16 -20.47
CA VAL A 317 14.69 1.43 -21.74
C VAL A 317 13.36 0.71 -21.86
N ILE A 318 12.78 0.27 -20.71
CA ILE A 318 11.53 -0.47 -20.72
C ILE A 318 10.36 0.51 -20.65
N THR A 319 9.58 0.53 -21.71
CA THR A 319 8.30 1.22 -21.75
C THR A 319 7.16 0.21 -21.72
N PHE A 320 6.15 0.50 -20.89
CA PHE A 320 4.93 -0.28 -20.88
C PHE A 320 3.89 0.45 -21.71
N THR A 321 3.60 -0.08 -22.89
CA THR A 321 2.56 0.47 -23.77
C THR A 321 1.31 -0.36 -23.70
N ALA A 322 0.14 0.29 -23.89
CA ALA A 322 -1.12 -0.43 -23.98
C ALA A 322 -1.02 -1.49 -25.10
N CYS A 323 -1.50 -2.69 -24.83
CA CYS A 323 -1.45 -3.78 -25.81
C CYS A 323 -2.28 -3.41 -27.06
N PRO A 324 -1.68 -3.37 -28.26
CA PRO A 324 -2.38 -2.94 -29.47
C PRO A 324 -3.47 -3.91 -29.94
N ASP A 325 -3.46 -5.18 -29.51
CA ASP A 325 -4.50 -6.14 -29.87
C ASP A 325 -5.76 -5.99 -29.03
N CYS A 326 -5.64 -5.52 -27.81
CA CYS A 326 -6.77 -5.39 -26.90
C CYS A 326 -6.97 -3.96 -26.36
N ASP A 327 -6.20 -2.98 -26.82
CA ASP A 327 -6.27 -1.57 -26.38
C ASP A 327 -6.24 -1.42 -24.84
N GLY A 328 -5.39 -2.21 -24.18
CA GLY A 328 -5.27 -2.21 -22.72
C GLY A 328 -6.37 -2.97 -21.97
N THR A 329 -7.45 -3.42 -22.63
CA THR A 329 -8.62 -4.04 -21.97
C THR A 329 -8.34 -5.43 -21.38
N ARG A 330 -7.20 -6.04 -21.67
CA ARG A 330 -6.79 -7.39 -21.21
C ARG A 330 -7.59 -8.54 -21.85
N LEU A 331 -8.67 -8.23 -22.56
CA LEU A 331 -9.63 -9.17 -23.11
C LEU A 331 -9.43 -9.38 -24.62
N ASN A 332 -9.66 -10.60 -25.08
CA ASN A 332 -9.66 -10.90 -26.51
C ASN A 332 -10.89 -10.31 -27.21
N GLU A 333 -10.86 -10.26 -28.54
CA GLU A 333 -11.92 -9.70 -29.37
C GLU A 333 -13.28 -10.41 -29.13
N ARG A 334 -13.29 -11.73 -28.98
CA ARG A 334 -14.51 -12.49 -28.70
C ARG A 334 -15.20 -12.02 -27.42
N ALA A 335 -14.45 -11.80 -26.34
CA ALA A 335 -15.01 -11.28 -25.08
C ALA A 335 -15.58 -9.85 -25.23
N ARG A 336 -14.91 -9.02 -26.03
CA ARG A 336 -15.32 -7.64 -26.31
C ARG A 336 -16.49 -7.53 -27.31
N SER A 337 -16.74 -8.57 -28.10
CA SER A 337 -17.86 -8.56 -29.06
C SER A 337 -19.23 -8.72 -28.40
N SER A 338 -19.31 -9.35 -27.23
CA SER A 338 -20.56 -9.57 -26.50
C SER A 338 -20.98 -8.34 -25.70
N ARG A 339 -22.21 -7.87 -25.89
CA ARG A 339 -22.69 -6.59 -25.33
C ARG A 339 -24.03 -6.77 -24.63
N ILE A 340 -24.27 -5.94 -23.62
CA ILE A 340 -25.56 -5.72 -22.97
C ILE A 340 -25.89 -4.24 -23.20
N ASP A 341 -27.01 -3.93 -23.88
CA ASP A 341 -27.41 -2.58 -24.23
C ASP A 341 -26.31 -1.73 -24.87
N GLY A 342 -25.53 -2.35 -25.78
CA GLY A 342 -24.44 -1.67 -26.47
C GLY A 342 -23.10 -1.65 -25.72
N VAL A 343 -23.06 -1.94 -24.43
CA VAL A 343 -21.87 -1.93 -23.56
C VAL A 343 -21.25 -3.32 -23.49
N ASN A 344 -19.97 -3.48 -23.75
CA ASN A 344 -19.24 -4.73 -23.51
C ASN A 344 -18.60 -4.75 -22.09
N ILE A 345 -18.11 -5.90 -21.66
CA ILE A 345 -17.56 -6.05 -20.31
C ILE A 345 -16.32 -5.18 -20.06
N ALA A 346 -15.51 -4.87 -21.09
CA ALA A 346 -14.36 -3.99 -20.94
C ALA A 346 -14.84 -2.54 -20.74
N ASP A 347 -15.82 -2.09 -21.54
CA ASP A 347 -16.44 -0.78 -21.40
C ASP A 347 -17.02 -0.62 -19.99
N ALA A 348 -17.77 -1.62 -19.50
CA ALA A 348 -18.35 -1.63 -18.16
C ALA A 348 -17.28 -1.57 -17.04
N CYS A 349 -16.16 -2.27 -17.20
CA CYS A 349 -15.07 -2.22 -16.23
C CYS A 349 -14.29 -0.89 -16.25
N ALA A 350 -14.28 -0.19 -17.39
CA ALA A 350 -13.61 1.11 -17.54
C ALA A 350 -14.46 2.30 -17.07
N MET A 351 -15.77 2.14 -16.93
CA MET A 351 -16.67 3.18 -16.37
C MET A 351 -16.26 3.54 -14.95
N GLN A 352 -16.47 4.79 -14.53
CA GLN A 352 -16.53 5.11 -13.12
C GLN A 352 -17.55 4.21 -12.42
N ILE A 353 -17.26 3.78 -11.21
CA ILE A 353 -18.16 2.88 -10.47
C ILE A 353 -19.52 3.53 -10.21
N SER A 354 -19.56 4.87 -10.03
CA SER A 354 -20.84 5.63 -9.97
C SER A 354 -21.70 5.42 -11.22
N ASP A 355 -21.08 5.57 -12.41
CA ASP A 355 -21.78 5.46 -13.70
C ASP A 355 -22.16 4.01 -14.00
N LEU A 356 -21.25 3.06 -13.63
CA LEU A 356 -21.55 1.64 -13.73
C LEU A 356 -22.75 1.24 -12.86
N ALA A 357 -22.87 1.84 -11.65
CA ALA A 357 -24.01 1.62 -10.77
C ALA A 357 -25.32 2.16 -11.38
N GLU A 358 -25.28 3.32 -12.05
CA GLU A 358 -26.43 3.87 -12.77
C GLU A 358 -26.81 3.02 -13.98
N TRP A 359 -25.84 2.64 -14.81
CA TRP A 359 -26.09 1.76 -15.95
C TRP A 359 -26.71 0.43 -15.52
N LEU A 360 -26.24 -0.15 -14.41
CA LEU A 360 -26.77 -1.41 -13.90
C LEU A 360 -28.23 -1.31 -13.45
N ARG A 361 -28.65 -0.16 -12.87
CA ARG A 361 -30.04 0.10 -12.47
C ARG A 361 -30.99 0.12 -13.66
N GLY A 362 -30.51 0.44 -14.87
CA GLY A 362 -31.26 0.41 -16.11
C GLY A 362 -31.53 -1.01 -16.65
N ILE A 363 -30.88 -2.04 -16.11
CA ILE A 363 -31.06 -3.42 -16.59
C ILE A 363 -32.20 -4.09 -15.81
N GLU A 364 -33.31 -4.33 -16.48
CA GLU A 364 -34.51 -5.00 -15.94
C GLU A 364 -34.65 -6.40 -16.55
N ASP A 365 -34.11 -7.44 -15.88
CA ASP A 365 -34.28 -8.83 -16.29
C ASP A 365 -34.51 -9.74 -15.06
N PRO A 366 -35.75 -10.33 -14.92
CA PRO A 366 -36.10 -11.17 -13.78
C PRO A 366 -35.21 -12.41 -13.63
N SER A 367 -34.62 -12.91 -14.70
CA SER A 367 -33.79 -14.13 -14.69
C SER A 367 -32.45 -13.94 -13.94
N VAL A 368 -32.00 -12.71 -13.79
CA VAL A 368 -30.74 -12.33 -13.13
C VAL A 368 -30.96 -11.35 -11.95
N ALA A 369 -32.20 -11.13 -11.52
CA ALA A 369 -32.52 -10.17 -10.46
C ALA A 369 -31.70 -10.34 -9.16
N PRO A 370 -31.45 -11.54 -8.60
CA PRO A 370 -30.60 -11.68 -7.43
C PRO A 370 -29.14 -11.30 -7.69
N LEU A 371 -28.62 -11.55 -8.90
CA LEU A 371 -27.27 -11.17 -9.31
C LEU A 371 -27.15 -9.64 -9.43
N LEU A 372 -28.15 -9.00 -10.07
CA LEU A 372 -28.22 -7.54 -10.20
C LEU A 372 -28.25 -6.87 -8.82
N SER A 373 -29.08 -7.38 -7.89
CA SER A 373 -29.17 -6.86 -6.52
C SER A 373 -27.82 -6.95 -5.78
N GLY A 374 -27.14 -8.10 -5.87
CA GLY A 374 -25.83 -8.28 -5.24
C GLY A 374 -24.73 -7.38 -5.83
N LEU A 375 -24.73 -7.25 -7.16
CA LEU A 375 -23.79 -6.37 -7.87
C LEU A 375 -24.06 -4.90 -7.55
N GLN A 376 -25.34 -4.47 -7.57
CA GLN A 376 -25.76 -3.12 -7.21
C GLN A 376 -25.34 -2.76 -5.79
N HIS A 377 -25.58 -3.65 -4.82
CA HIS A 377 -25.18 -3.42 -3.43
C HIS A 377 -23.65 -3.21 -3.31
N THR A 378 -22.86 -3.98 -4.06
CA THR A 378 -21.41 -3.83 -4.06
C THR A 378 -20.98 -2.48 -4.66
N LEU A 379 -21.56 -2.06 -5.79
CA LEU A 379 -21.25 -0.78 -6.42
C LEU A 379 -21.71 0.40 -5.57
N ASP A 380 -22.88 0.32 -4.96
CA ASP A 380 -23.39 1.36 -4.03
C ASP A 380 -22.48 1.49 -2.79
N SER A 381 -21.92 0.38 -2.32
CA SER A 381 -20.92 0.39 -1.24
C SER A 381 -19.65 1.17 -1.64
N PHE A 382 -19.16 1.02 -2.87
CA PHE A 382 -18.04 1.84 -3.38
C PHE A 382 -18.36 3.33 -3.37
N VAL A 383 -19.56 3.70 -3.84
CA VAL A 383 -20.00 5.09 -3.85
C VAL A 383 -20.13 5.64 -2.43
N GLN A 384 -20.70 4.84 -1.52
CA GLN A 384 -20.90 5.22 -0.12
C GLN A 384 -19.61 5.55 0.60
N ILE A 385 -18.51 4.79 0.35
CA ILE A 385 -17.20 5.02 0.99
C ILE A 385 -16.32 6.03 0.23
N GLY A 386 -16.86 6.74 -0.77
CA GLY A 386 -16.13 7.75 -1.53
C GLY A 386 -15.15 7.19 -2.55
N LEU A 387 -15.37 5.97 -3.07
CA LEU A 387 -14.58 5.34 -4.14
C LEU A 387 -15.35 5.24 -5.48
N GLY A 388 -16.45 5.95 -5.64
CA GLY A 388 -17.27 5.95 -6.85
C GLY A 388 -16.52 6.40 -8.11
N TYR A 389 -15.47 7.20 -7.95
CA TYR A 389 -14.62 7.68 -9.06
C TYR A 389 -13.63 6.64 -9.59
N LEU A 390 -13.40 5.53 -8.89
CA LEU A 390 -12.56 4.45 -9.38
C LEU A 390 -13.23 3.70 -10.53
N SER A 391 -12.44 3.00 -11.34
CA SER A 391 -12.92 2.01 -12.30
C SER A 391 -12.52 0.60 -11.88
N LEU A 392 -13.29 -0.40 -12.30
CA LEU A 392 -13.03 -1.80 -11.93
C LEU A 392 -11.78 -2.38 -12.60
N ASP A 393 -11.35 -1.83 -13.74
CA ASP A 393 -10.14 -2.22 -14.46
C ASP A 393 -8.86 -1.59 -13.91
N ARG A 394 -8.98 -0.57 -13.03
CA ARG A 394 -7.82 0.07 -12.40
C ARG A 394 -6.98 -0.96 -11.65
N SER A 395 -5.67 -0.93 -11.90
CA SER A 395 -4.72 -1.82 -11.25
C SER A 395 -4.75 -1.63 -9.72
N SER A 396 -4.85 -2.70 -8.95
CA SER A 396 -4.84 -2.64 -7.48
C SER A 396 -3.52 -2.07 -6.92
N GLY A 397 -2.41 -2.26 -7.62
CA GLY A 397 -1.10 -1.71 -7.24
C GLY A 397 -0.97 -0.20 -7.44
N SER A 398 -1.87 0.43 -8.23
CA SER A 398 -1.88 1.89 -8.44
C SER A 398 -2.72 2.66 -7.41
N LEU A 399 -3.38 1.96 -6.51
CA LEU A 399 -4.19 2.56 -5.46
C LEU A 399 -3.30 3.20 -4.39
N SER A 400 -3.70 4.36 -3.89
CA SER A 400 -3.12 4.94 -2.68
C SER A 400 -3.37 4.02 -1.45
N GLY A 401 -2.66 4.25 -0.35
CA GLY A 401 -2.87 3.48 0.89
C GLY A 401 -4.33 3.53 1.36
N GLY A 402 -4.92 4.72 1.41
CA GLY A 402 -6.32 4.90 1.80
C GLY A 402 -7.33 4.30 0.81
N GLU A 403 -7.10 4.42 -0.52
CA GLU A 403 -7.93 3.74 -1.53
C GLU A 403 -7.87 2.22 -1.40
N SER A 404 -6.66 1.68 -1.18
CA SER A 404 -6.44 0.25 -0.97
C SER A 404 -7.19 -0.26 0.27
N GLN A 405 -7.07 0.44 1.39
CA GLN A 405 -7.74 0.13 2.63
C GLN A 405 -9.27 0.14 2.48
N ARG A 406 -9.83 1.21 1.91
CA ARG A 406 -11.28 1.30 1.65
C ARG A 406 -11.76 0.22 0.68
N THR A 407 -10.99 -0.10 -0.36
CA THR A 407 -11.33 -1.20 -1.28
C THR A 407 -11.40 -2.56 -0.57
N LYS A 408 -10.51 -2.81 0.42
CA LYS A 408 -10.58 -4.03 1.26
C LYS A 408 -11.91 -4.09 2.04
N MET A 409 -12.45 -2.96 2.49
CA MET A 409 -13.70 -2.91 3.25
C MET A 409 -14.93 -3.34 2.44
N ILE A 410 -14.95 -3.11 1.13
CA ILE A 410 -16.09 -3.44 0.25
C ILE A 410 -16.56 -4.89 0.45
N ARG A 411 -15.64 -5.83 0.56
CA ARG A 411 -15.97 -7.25 0.77
C ARG A 411 -16.72 -7.52 2.06
N HIS A 412 -16.48 -6.69 3.08
CA HIS A 412 -16.99 -6.90 4.43
C HIS A 412 -18.34 -6.21 4.67
N LEU A 413 -18.63 -5.16 3.89
CA LEU A 413 -19.88 -4.41 4.00
C LEU A 413 -21.10 -5.25 3.65
N GLY A 414 -20.99 -6.10 2.63
CA GLY A 414 -22.02 -7.06 2.24
C GLY A 414 -22.06 -8.34 3.08
N SER A 415 -21.14 -8.51 4.03
CA SER A 415 -21.07 -9.72 4.86
C SER A 415 -22.23 -9.82 5.82
N SER A 416 -22.83 -11.02 5.93
CA SER A 416 -23.85 -11.35 6.94
C SER A 416 -23.23 -11.86 8.25
N LEU A 417 -21.89 -11.82 8.38
CA LEU A 417 -21.22 -12.23 9.62
C LEU A 417 -21.53 -11.23 10.74
N THR A 418 -21.76 -11.76 11.92
CA THR A 418 -21.96 -11.03 13.16
C THR A 418 -21.01 -11.56 14.22
N ASP A 419 -20.79 -10.80 15.29
CA ASP A 419 -19.85 -11.12 16.38
C ASP A 419 -18.41 -11.33 15.92
N VAL A 420 -18.01 -10.56 14.89
CA VAL A 420 -16.64 -10.50 14.35
C VAL A 420 -15.96 -9.26 14.91
N THR A 421 -14.64 -9.29 15.08
CA THR A 421 -13.83 -8.12 15.45
C THR A 421 -13.21 -7.52 14.18
N TYR A 422 -13.67 -6.34 13.79
CA TYR A 422 -13.01 -5.55 12.75
C TYR A 422 -11.93 -4.66 13.36
N VAL A 423 -10.75 -4.66 12.76
CA VAL A 423 -9.59 -3.89 13.23
C VAL A 423 -9.13 -2.96 12.13
N PHE A 424 -9.19 -1.66 12.38
CA PHE A 424 -8.82 -0.61 11.42
C PHE A 424 -7.59 0.16 11.88
N ASP A 425 -6.68 0.43 10.94
CA ASP A 425 -5.50 1.27 11.14
C ASP A 425 -5.67 2.59 10.39
N GLU A 426 -5.95 3.67 11.13
CA GLU A 426 -6.17 5.02 10.59
C GLU A 426 -7.07 5.05 9.33
N PRO A 427 -8.34 4.58 9.42
CA PRO A 427 -9.20 4.43 8.24
C PRO A 427 -9.53 5.74 7.52
N THR A 428 -9.29 6.89 8.17
CA THR A 428 -9.56 8.22 7.60
C THR A 428 -8.33 8.91 7.01
N ILE A 429 -7.23 8.16 6.85
CA ILE A 429 -6.00 8.70 6.28
C ILE A 429 -6.23 9.26 4.87
N GLY A 430 -5.71 10.47 4.59
CA GLY A 430 -5.86 11.12 3.28
C GLY A 430 -7.30 11.45 2.89
N MET A 431 -8.25 11.42 3.85
CA MET A 431 -9.65 11.75 3.58
C MET A 431 -9.96 13.22 3.85
N HIS A 432 -10.72 13.79 2.92
CA HIS A 432 -11.35 15.09 3.13
C HIS A 432 -12.41 15.00 4.25
N PRO A 433 -12.64 16.05 5.06
CA PRO A 433 -13.66 16.04 6.13
C PRO A 433 -15.05 15.55 5.69
N HIS A 434 -15.46 15.86 4.46
CA HIS A 434 -16.70 15.36 3.88
C HIS A 434 -16.75 13.81 3.79
N ASP A 435 -15.62 13.19 3.45
CA ASP A 435 -15.54 11.74 3.29
C ASP A 435 -15.39 11.04 4.66
N ILE A 436 -14.86 11.73 5.69
CA ILE A 436 -14.77 11.21 7.07
C ILE A 436 -16.16 10.91 7.63
N ALA A 437 -17.13 11.77 7.42
CA ALA A 437 -18.51 11.54 7.87
C ALA A 437 -19.08 10.22 7.30
N ARG A 438 -18.84 9.94 6.02
CA ARG A 438 -19.24 8.69 5.38
C ARG A 438 -18.53 7.46 5.96
N MET A 439 -17.24 7.61 6.30
CA MET A 439 -16.48 6.55 6.97
C MET A 439 -17.03 6.28 8.37
N ASN A 440 -17.37 7.33 9.11
CA ASN A 440 -17.97 7.23 10.43
C ASN A 440 -19.31 6.46 10.40
N ASP A 441 -20.19 6.79 9.44
CA ASP A 441 -21.44 6.06 9.21
C ASP A 441 -21.20 4.57 8.96
N LEU A 442 -20.16 4.25 8.22
CA LEU A 442 -19.78 2.87 7.93
C LEU A 442 -19.29 2.11 9.16
N LEU A 443 -18.42 2.72 9.97
CA LEU A 443 -17.93 2.13 11.22
C LEU A 443 -19.11 1.85 12.17
N LEU A 444 -20.05 2.80 12.26
CA LEU A 444 -21.26 2.64 13.04
C LEU A 444 -22.18 1.53 12.50
N GLN A 445 -22.35 1.42 11.18
CA GLN A 445 -23.10 0.33 10.55
C GLN A 445 -22.48 -1.05 10.85
N LEU A 446 -21.16 -1.19 10.82
CA LEU A 446 -20.48 -2.44 11.18
C LEU A 446 -20.72 -2.80 12.65
N ARG A 447 -20.64 -1.81 13.56
CA ARG A 447 -20.97 -1.98 14.98
C ARG A 447 -22.43 -2.41 15.17
N ASP A 448 -23.35 -1.70 14.53
CA ASP A 448 -24.81 -1.90 14.70
C ASP A 448 -25.29 -3.25 14.15
N LYS A 449 -24.52 -3.87 13.24
CA LYS A 449 -24.69 -5.27 12.85
C LYS A 449 -24.30 -6.28 13.95
N GLY A 450 -23.84 -5.82 15.13
CA GLY A 450 -23.43 -6.66 16.25
C GLY A 450 -21.96 -7.09 16.20
N ASN A 451 -21.10 -6.33 15.56
CA ASN A 451 -19.65 -6.58 15.51
C ASN A 451 -18.89 -5.70 16.50
N THR A 452 -17.73 -6.15 16.91
CA THR A 452 -16.75 -5.37 17.64
C THR A 452 -15.90 -4.60 16.63
N VAL A 453 -15.77 -3.28 16.79
CA VAL A 453 -15.01 -2.44 15.88
C VAL A 453 -13.90 -1.76 16.67
N LEU A 454 -12.65 -2.10 16.36
CA LEU A 454 -11.45 -1.52 16.98
C LEU A 454 -10.77 -0.62 15.94
N VAL A 455 -10.57 0.64 16.29
CA VAL A 455 -10.01 1.65 15.38
C VAL A 455 -8.83 2.32 16.05
N VAL A 456 -7.65 2.25 15.40
CA VAL A 456 -6.51 3.10 15.76
C VAL A 456 -6.69 4.41 15.00
N GLU A 457 -6.86 5.52 15.71
CA GLU A 457 -7.16 6.83 15.08
C GLU A 457 -6.75 8.02 15.96
N HIS A 458 -6.56 9.16 15.29
CA HIS A 458 -6.16 10.42 15.92
C HIS A 458 -7.12 11.57 15.66
N LYS A 459 -8.03 11.42 14.68
CA LYS A 459 -8.94 12.50 14.28
C LYS A 459 -10.10 12.66 15.26
N PRO A 460 -10.39 13.90 15.72
CA PRO A 460 -11.48 14.18 16.65
C PRO A 460 -12.81 13.62 16.16
N GLU A 461 -13.10 13.76 14.86
CA GLU A 461 -14.37 13.35 14.25
C GLU A 461 -14.63 11.84 14.38
N VAL A 462 -13.59 11.02 14.48
CA VAL A 462 -13.72 9.57 14.70
C VAL A 462 -13.73 9.23 16.19
N ILE A 463 -12.94 9.96 16.99
CA ILE A 463 -12.94 9.78 18.45
C ILE A 463 -14.34 10.11 19.01
N GLU A 464 -14.99 11.17 18.52
CA GLU A 464 -16.30 11.62 18.98
C GLU A 464 -17.44 10.60 18.80
N ILE A 465 -17.38 9.74 17.81
CA ILE A 465 -18.39 8.71 17.56
C ILE A 465 -18.16 7.40 18.34
N ALA A 466 -17.05 7.30 19.10
CA ALA A 466 -16.70 6.09 19.81
C ALA A 466 -17.63 5.82 21.00
N ASP A 467 -18.03 4.55 21.20
CA ASP A 467 -18.68 4.09 22.40
C ASP A 467 -17.68 3.99 23.58
N HIS A 468 -16.40 3.71 23.25
CA HIS A 468 -15.32 3.52 24.20
C HIS A 468 -13.99 4.03 23.62
N VAL A 469 -13.15 4.61 24.44
CA VAL A 469 -11.83 5.11 24.04
C VAL A 469 -10.77 4.51 24.96
N VAL A 470 -9.65 4.12 24.37
CA VAL A 470 -8.43 3.73 25.07
C VAL A 470 -7.31 4.67 24.58
N ASP A 471 -6.85 5.54 25.49
CA ASP A 471 -5.75 6.47 25.19
C ASP A 471 -4.43 5.92 25.72
N LEU A 472 -3.41 5.86 24.85
CA LEU A 472 -2.08 5.36 25.19
C LEU A 472 -1.06 6.50 25.21
N GLY A 473 -0.22 6.48 26.23
CA GLY A 473 0.80 7.51 26.45
C GLY A 473 1.71 7.14 27.61
N PRO A 474 2.18 8.15 28.37
CA PRO A 474 2.00 9.60 28.16
C PRO A 474 2.81 10.16 27.00
N GLY A 475 3.93 9.50 26.63
CA GLY A 475 4.85 9.90 25.59
C GLY A 475 4.93 8.88 24.47
N ALA A 476 6.04 8.93 23.71
CA ALA A 476 6.36 8.03 22.59
C ALA A 476 7.54 7.11 22.96
N GLY A 477 7.66 5.97 22.29
CA GLY A 477 8.77 5.04 22.50
C GLY A 477 8.83 4.52 23.94
N SER A 478 9.97 4.71 24.61
CA SER A 478 10.18 4.27 26.00
C SER A 478 9.34 5.04 27.04
N GLU A 479 8.91 6.24 26.72
CA GLU A 479 8.03 7.04 27.58
C GLU A 479 6.55 6.76 27.33
N GLY A 480 6.22 5.92 26.34
CA GLY A 480 4.88 5.48 26.00
C GLY A 480 4.54 4.10 26.60
N GLY A 481 3.62 3.43 25.95
CA GLY A 481 3.29 2.04 26.26
C GLY A 481 2.41 1.81 27.46
N GLN A 482 1.73 2.85 27.98
CA GLN A 482 0.82 2.78 29.12
C GLN A 482 -0.57 3.24 28.70
N VAL A 483 -1.62 2.70 29.34
CA VAL A 483 -2.98 3.23 29.19
C VAL A 483 -3.14 4.44 30.10
N THR A 484 -3.31 5.62 29.51
CA THR A 484 -3.49 6.88 30.22
C THR A 484 -4.96 7.19 30.51
N TYR A 485 -5.86 6.69 29.66
CA TYR A 485 -7.30 6.78 29.88
C TYR A 485 -8.01 5.58 29.24
N GLN A 486 -9.10 5.15 29.91
CA GLN A 486 -10.02 4.16 29.37
C GLN A 486 -11.45 4.53 29.81
N GLY A 487 -12.37 4.64 28.86
CA GLY A 487 -13.76 4.98 29.15
C GLY A 487 -14.50 5.67 28.02
N PRO A 488 -15.65 6.33 28.30
CA PRO A 488 -16.42 7.06 27.29
C PRO A 488 -15.72 8.36 26.88
N VAL A 489 -16.02 8.85 25.67
CA VAL A 489 -15.42 10.07 25.09
C VAL A 489 -15.50 11.29 26.02
N ALA A 490 -16.65 11.49 26.69
CA ALA A 490 -16.84 12.62 27.62
C ALA A 490 -15.82 12.62 28.77
N GLY A 491 -15.41 11.44 29.25
CA GLY A 491 -14.38 11.31 30.28
C GLY A 491 -12.99 11.60 29.75
N LEU A 492 -12.68 11.25 28.49
CA LEU A 492 -11.42 11.61 27.83
C LEU A 492 -11.30 13.12 27.70
N ALA A 493 -12.33 13.80 27.22
CA ALA A 493 -12.34 15.27 27.08
C ALA A 493 -12.15 16.00 28.42
N ALA A 494 -12.53 15.38 29.55
CA ALA A 494 -12.35 15.92 30.87
C ALA A 494 -11.03 15.47 31.55
N SER A 495 -10.25 14.59 30.90
CA SER A 495 -8.99 14.06 31.45
C SER A 495 -7.81 14.98 31.19
N ASP A 496 -6.77 14.87 32.04
CA ASP A 496 -5.49 15.58 31.84
C ASP A 496 -4.50 14.80 30.94
N THR A 497 -5.00 13.98 30.02
CA THR A 497 -4.17 13.31 29.03
C THR A 497 -3.80 14.27 27.90
N VAL A 498 -2.73 13.96 27.15
CA VAL A 498 -2.35 14.75 25.97
C VAL A 498 -3.50 14.81 24.96
N THR A 499 -4.16 13.68 24.68
CA THR A 499 -5.31 13.61 23.78
C THR A 499 -6.49 14.42 24.33
N GLY A 500 -6.82 14.29 25.61
CA GLY A 500 -7.95 14.99 26.24
C GLY A 500 -7.83 16.50 26.17
N ARG A 501 -6.62 17.02 26.42
CA ARG A 501 -6.35 18.46 26.34
C ARG A 501 -6.52 19.03 24.93
N HIS A 502 -6.15 18.25 23.89
CA HIS A 502 -6.16 18.74 22.50
C HIS A 502 -7.43 18.31 21.72
N LEU A 503 -8.30 17.46 22.30
CA LEU A 503 -9.49 16.95 21.60
C LEU A 503 -10.46 18.06 21.13
N GLY A 504 -10.56 19.13 21.94
CA GLY A 504 -11.41 20.27 21.65
C GLY A 504 -10.71 21.45 20.95
N ASP A 505 -9.42 21.32 20.67
CA ASP A 505 -8.65 22.42 20.09
C ASP A 505 -9.06 22.66 18.62
N LYS A 506 -9.40 23.91 18.34
CA LYS A 506 -9.70 24.40 17.02
C LYS A 506 -8.71 25.51 16.65
N ALA A 507 -8.08 25.37 15.47
CA ALA A 507 -7.21 26.42 14.96
C ALA A 507 -8.05 27.59 14.44
N ALA A 508 -7.72 28.79 14.85
CA ALA A 508 -8.30 29.98 14.27
C ALA A 508 -7.77 30.19 12.83
N VAL A 509 -8.60 30.77 11.98
CA VAL A 509 -8.15 31.20 10.66
C VAL A 509 -7.05 32.22 10.78
N LYS A 510 -5.96 32.07 10.03
CA LYS A 510 -4.83 32.98 10.00
C LYS A 510 -5.28 34.41 9.67
N ALA A 511 -5.06 35.36 10.59
CA ALA A 511 -5.53 36.73 10.45
C ALA A 511 -4.71 37.55 9.45
N THR A 512 -3.43 37.21 9.28
CA THR A 512 -2.50 37.94 8.39
C THR A 512 -1.71 36.93 7.58
N THR A 513 -1.83 36.99 6.28
CA THR A 513 -1.10 36.11 5.34
C THR A 513 0.19 36.82 4.90
N ARG A 514 1.19 36.03 4.51
CA ARG A 514 2.45 36.55 3.93
C ARG A 514 2.22 37.04 2.52
N ASP A 515 3.03 38.04 2.11
CA ASP A 515 3.04 38.53 0.74
C ASP A 515 3.77 37.54 -0.18
N ARG A 516 3.20 37.27 -1.34
CA ARG A 516 3.83 36.42 -2.36
C ARG A 516 5.08 37.10 -2.94
N THR A 517 6.15 36.35 -3.14
CA THR A 517 7.39 36.80 -3.77
C THR A 517 7.46 36.53 -5.27
N GLY A 518 6.56 35.68 -5.79
CA GLY A 518 6.50 35.27 -7.18
C GLY A 518 5.31 34.35 -7.45
N VAL A 519 5.29 33.71 -8.63
CA VAL A 519 4.24 32.82 -9.07
C VAL A 519 4.87 31.67 -9.85
N LEU A 520 4.40 30.45 -9.58
CA LEU A 520 4.68 29.26 -10.36
C LEU A 520 3.48 28.96 -11.27
N GLU A 521 3.61 29.28 -12.54
CA GLU A 521 2.53 29.14 -13.50
C GLU A 521 2.33 27.67 -13.90
N VAL A 522 1.08 27.19 -13.85
CA VAL A 522 0.64 25.94 -14.48
C VAL A 522 -0.39 26.28 -15.53
N ARG A 523 -0.22 25.79 -16.74
CA ARG A 523 -1.12 26.06 -17.88
C ARG A 523 -1.53 24.78 -18.57
N GLY A 524 -2.83 24.64 -18.87
CA GLY A 524 -3.39 23.55 -19.65
C GLY A 524 -3.13 22.17 -19.07
N ALA A 525 -3.13 22.00 -17.76
CA ALA A 525 -2.86 20.71 -17.13
C ALA A 525 -4.02 19.71 -17.43
N THR A 526 -3.67 18.56 -18.04
CA THR A 526 -4.64 17.52 -18.48
C THR A 526 -4.29 16.13 -17.94
N THR A 527 -3.44 16.03 -16.93
CA THR A 527 -3.03 14.74 -16.35
C THR A 527 -4.22 14.09 -15.65
N ASN A 528 -4.50 12.82 -15.98
CA ASN A 528 -5.62 12.02 -15.46
C ASN A 528 -6.99 12.72 -15.68
N ASN A 529 -7.66 13.13 -14.59
CA ASN A 529 -8.98 13.75 -14.63
C ASN A 529 -8.96 15.28 -14.76
N LEU A 530 -7.80 15.92 -14.90
CA LEU A 530 -7.72 17.36 -15.06
C LEU A 530 -8.26 17.81 -16.43
N THR A 531 -9.08 18.86 -16.45
CA THR A 531 -9.80 19.33 -17.63
C THR A 531 -9.18 20.59 -18.26
N GLY A 532 -7.85 20.63 -18.43
CA GLY A 532 -7.14 21.78 -18.96
C GLY A 532 -6.99 22.90 -17.92
N VAL A 533 -6.53 22.55 -16.73
CA VAL A 533 -6.43 23.47 -15.58
C VAL A 533 -5.32 24.47 -15.76
N ASP A 534 -5.66 25.75 -15.59
CA ASP A 534 -4.74 26.87 -15.42
C ASP A 534 -4.78 27.36 -13.98
N VAL A 535 -3.61 27.54 -13.36
CA VAL A 535 -3.49 28.04 -11.99
C VAL A 535 -2.15 28.73 -11.77
N ASP A 536 -2.17 29.81 -10.99
CA ASP A 536 -1.02 30.56 -10.56
C ASP A 536 -0.71 30.27 -9.08
N ILE A 537 0.26 29.39 -8.83
CA ILE A 537 0.64 28.99 -7.47
C ILE A 537 1.59 30.04 -6.89
N PRO A 538 1.21 30.78 -5.82
CA PRO A 538 2.06 31.81 -5.23
C PRO A 538 3.32 31.22 -4.57
N LEU A 539 4.46 31.92 -4.74
CA LEU A 539 5.75 31.55 -4.16
C LEU A 539 6.09 32.43 -2.95
N GLY A 540 6.96 31.91 -2.07
CA GLY A 540 7.38 32.59 -0.83
C GLY A 540 6.34 32.51 0.28
N VAL A 541 5.35 31.67 0.16
CA VAL A 541 4.22 31.51 1.10
C VAL A 541 3.92 30.02 1.32
N LEU A 542 3.07 29.73 2.32
CA LEU A 542 2.50 28.39 2.54
C LEU A 542 1.22 28.24 1.72
N VAL A 543 1.28 27.42 0.67
CA VAL A 543 0.13 27.08 -0.18
C VAL A 543 -0.42 25.72 0.22
N VAL A 544 -1.72 25.63 0.45
CA VAL A 544 -2.43 24.36 0.64
C VAL A 544 -3.28 24.04 -0.58
N VAL A 545 -3.02 22.88 -1.19
CA VAL A 545 -3.81 22.31 -2.27
C VAL A 545 -4.76 21.27 -1.69
N THR A 546 -6.05 21.52 -1.76
CA THR A 546 -7.08 20.71 -1.11
C THR A 546 -8.22 20.33 -2.05
N GLY A 547 -9.26 19.66 -1.56
CA GLY A 547 -10.44 19.17 -2.31
C GLY A 547 -10.74 17.71 -1.98
N VAL A 548 -11.92 17.23 -2.36
CA VAL A 548 -12.36 15.84 -2.08
C VAL A 548 -11.42 14.79 -2.66
N ALA A 549 -11.51 13.55 -2.17
CA ALA A 549 -10.73 12.44 -2.72
C ALA A 549 -11.07 12.24 -4.21
N GLY A 550 -10.03 12.07 -5.06
CA GLY A 550 -10.23 11.93 -6.51
C GLY A 550 -10.51 13.24 -7.28
N SER A 551 -10.41 14.42 -6.64
CA SER A 551 -10.62 15.71 -7.32
C SER A 551 -9.47 16.14 -8.26
N GLY A 552 -8.30 15.47 -8.24
CA GLY A 552 -7.20 15.77 -9.14
C GLY A 552 -5.99 16.46 -8.50
N LYS A 553 -5.94 16.65 -7.18
CA LYS A 553 -4.83 17.31 -6.45
C LYS A 553 -3.46 16.76 -6.80
N SER A 554 -3.28 15.45 -6.61
CA SER A 554 -2.01 14.77 -6.90
C SER A 554 -1.68 14.81 -8.40
N SER A 555 -2.71 14.77 -9.28
CA SER A 555 -2.54 14.91 -10.72
C SER A 555 -2.01 16.30 -11.08
N LEU A 556 -2.52 17.37 -10.44
CA LEU A 556 -2.05 18.73 -10.65
C LEU A 556 -0.60 18.89 -10.17
N ILE A 557 -0.32 18.52 -8.95
CA ILE A 557 0.98 18.81 -8.33
C ILE A 557 2.06 17.86 -8.87
N HIS A 558 1.84 16.53 -8.86
CA HIS A 558 2.86 15.60 -9.35
C HIS A 558 2.98 15.60 -10.89
N GLY A 559 1.90 15.87 -11.62
CA GLY A 559 1.92 15.95 -13.08
C GLY A 559 2.51 17.25 -13.64
N SER A 560 2.39 18.37 -12.91
CA SER A 560 2.72 19.69 -13.46
C SER A 560 3.77 20.48 -12.66
N VAL A 561 4.02 20.13 -11.39
CA VAL A 561 4.90 20.90 -10.48
C VAL A 561 6.12 20.11 -10.05
N SER A 562 5.95 18.86 -9.56
CA SER A 562 7.00 18.10 -8.88
C SER A 562 8.24 17.79 -9.75
N ASN A 563 8.10 17.80 -11.07
CA ASN A 563 9.18 17.48 -12.01
C ASN A 563 9.92 18.73 -12.52
N ARG A 564 9.65 19.92 -11.98
CA ARG A 564 10.33 21.17 -12.40
C ARG A 564 11.66 21.36 -11.66
N ASP A 565 12.58 22.02 -12.32
CA ASP A 565 13.87 22.38 -11.71
C ASP A 565 13.66 23.26 -10.46
N GLY A 566 14.40 22.99 -9.39
CA GLY A 566 14.29 23.70 -8.12
C GLY A 566 13.15 23.23 -7.21
N VAL A 567 12.34 22.28 -7.65
CA VAL A 567 11.26 21.68 -6.85
C VAL A 567 11.72 20.38 -6.19
N VAL A 568 11.48 20.27 -4.89
CA VAL A 568 11.73 19.06 -4.10
C VAL A 568 10.39 18.49 -3.64
N ALA A 569 10.01 17.35 -4.19
CA ALA A 569 8.78 16.67 -3.79
C ALA A 569 9.06 15.57 -2.74
N VAL A 570 8.33 15.61 -1.63
CA VAL A 570 8.40 14.65 -0.53
C VAL A 570 7.06 13.93 -0.43
N ASP A 571 7.03 12.71 -0.95
CA ASP A 571 5.85 11.86 -1.01
C ASP A 571 5.90 10.73 0.03
N GLN A 572 4.82 9.97 0.14
CA GLN A 572 4.69 8.79 1.02
C GLN A 572 5.23 7.49 0.40
N SER A 573 5.86 7.53 -0.77
CA SER A 573 6.38 6.35 -1.44
C SER A 573 7.38 5.59 -0.55
N PRO A 574 7.50 4.26 -0.68
CA PRO A 574 8.48 3.50 0.08
C PRO A 574 9.91 4.03 -0.14
N ILE A 575 10.67 4.14 0.94
CA ILE A 575 12.10 4.46 0.86
C ILE A 575 12.80 3.25 0.23
N LYS A 576 13.41 3.45 -0.95
CA LYS A 576 14.24 2.41 -1.58
C LYS A 576 15.47 2.16 -0.69
N GLY A 577 15.57 0.99 -0.10
CA GLY A 577 16.69 0.61 0.78
C GLY A 577 16.75 -0.90 0.96
N SER A 578 17.90 -1.40 1.40
CA SER A 578 18.04 -2.79 1.81
C SER A 578 17.38 -3.01 3.18
N ARG A 579 17.11 -4.27 3.53
CA ARG A 579 16.64 -4.67 4.88
C ARG A 579 17.57 -4.23 6.03
N ARG A 580 18.80 -3.81 5.72
CA ARG A 580 19.80 -3.28 6.67
C ARG A 580 19.72 -1.77 6.83
N SER A 581 18.95 -1.09 5.97
CA SER A 581 18.81 0.37 6.00
C SER A 581 18.03 0.82 7.22
N ASN A 582 18.52 1.89 7.86
CA ASN A 582 17.95 2.50 9.05
C ASN A 582 18.02 4.04 8.96
N PRO A 583 17.37 4.80 9.85
CA PRO A 583 17.42 6.26 9.86
C PRO A 583 18.84 6.82 9.81
N ALA A 584 19.80 6.26 10.60
CA ALA A 584 21.18 6.75 10.62
C ALA A 584 21.90 6.55 9.27
N THR A 585 21.63 5.45 8.56
CA THR A 585 22.22 5.20 7.22
C THR A 585 21.56 6.06 6.15
N TYR A 586 20.26 6.22 6.22
CA TYR A 586 19.49 6.95 5.21
C TYR A 586 19.78 8.45 5.23
N THR A 587 19.87 9.04 6.42
CA THR A 587 20.14 10.48 6.60
C THR A 587 21.63 10.84 6.48
N GLY A 588 22.51 9.84 6.35
CA GLY A 588 23.96 10.05 6.34
C GLY A 588 24.58 10.28 7.74
N LEU A 589 23.79 10.20 8.82
CA LEU A 589 24.26 10.37 10.20
C LEU A 589 25.33 9.33 10.58
N LEU A 590 25.21 8.10 10.10
CA LEU A 590 26.13 7.01 10.45
C LEU A 590 27.56 7.29 9.98
N GLU A 591 27.78 7.99 8.88
CA GLU A 591 29.12 8.19 8.31
C GLU A 591 30.04 9.03 9.23
N PRO A 592 29.66 10.22 9.75
CA PRO A 592 30.47 10.94 10.74
C PRO A 592 30.63 10.16 12.05
N VAL A 593 29.64 9.38 12.48
CA VAL A 593 29.73 8.53 13.68
C VAL A 593 30.81 7.44 13.51
N ARG A 594 30.80 6.73 12.40
CA ARG A 594 31.84 5.71 12.08
C ARG A 594 33.24 6.29 12.09
N LYS A 595 33.43 7.48 11.52
CA LYS A 595 34.73 8.17 11.52
C LYS A 595 35.18 8.56 12.93
N ALA A 596 34.25 8.99 13.77
CA ALA A 596 34.55 9.32 15.17
C ALA A 596 34.95 8.08 15.98
N PHE A 597 34.22 6.97 15.86
CA PHE A 597 34.59 5.70 16.47
C PHE A 597 35.98 5.22 16.02
N ALA A 598 36.26 5.27 14.73
CA ALA A 598 37.57 4.89 14.18
C ALA A 598 38.71 5.73 14.76
N LYS A 599 38.52 7.04 14.86
CA LYS A 599 39.49 7.96 15.42
C LYS A 599 39.73 7.73 16.92
N ALA A 600 38.66 7.55 17.70
CA ALA A 600 38.74 7.36 19.16
C ALA A 600 39.44 6.06 19.53
N ASN A 601 39.31 5.01 18.74
CA ASN A 601 39.81 3.67 19.01
C ASN A 601 41.04 3.28 18.17
N GLY A 602 41.52 4.12 17.25
CA GLY A 602 42.69 3.84 16.40
C GLY A 602 42.49 2.70 15.39
N VAL A 603 41.26 2.46 14.94
CA VAL A 603 40.89 1.35 14.05
C VAL A 603 40.21 1.85 12.77
N LYS A 604 39.92 0.97 11.82
CA LYS A 604 39.25 1.33 10.55
C LYS A 604 37.78 1.62 10.75
N ALA A 605 37.26 2.67 10.08
CA ALA A 605 35.85 3.03 10.08
C ALA A 605 34.94 1.94 9.47
N ALA A 606 35.48 1.03 8.67
CA ALA A 606 34.77 -0.11 8.09
C ALA A 606 34.20 -1.07 9.15
N LEU A 607 34.87 -1.18 10.31
CA LEU A 607 34.40 -2.01 11.42
C LEU A 607 33.04 -1.55 12.01
N PHE A 608 32.74 -0.27 11.94
CA PHE A 608 31.51 0.32 12.49
C PHE A 608 30.38 0.40 11.45
N SER A 609 30.36 -0.51 10.48
CA SER A 609 29.29 -0.63 9.49
C SER A 609 28.75 -2.05 9.43
N ALA A 610 27.46 -2.19 9.63
CA ALA A 610 26.73 -3.44 9.46
C ALA A 610 26.71 -3.95 7.99
N ASN A 611 27.27 -3.18 7.05
CA ASN A 611 27.38 -3.55 5.63
C ASN A 611 28.83 -3.85 5.20
N SER A 612 29.78 -3.93 6.13
CA SER A 612 31.20 -4.12 5.81
C SER A 612 31.92 -5.00 6.85
N GLU A 613 33.23 -4.80 7.07
CA GLU A 613 34.10 -5.67 7.87
C GLU A 613 33.60 -5.99 9.30
N GLY A 614 32.82 -5.10 9.91
CA GLY A 614 32.30 -5.31 11.29
C GLY A 614 30.96 -6.01 11.38
N ALA A 615 30.38 -6.41 10.25
CA ALA A 615 29.07 -7.07 10.22
C ALA A 615 29.13 -8.45 10.90
N CYS A 616 28.11 -8.83 11.65
CA CYS A 616 27.94 -10.19 12.14
C CYS A 616 27.93 -11.17 10.95
N ALA A 617 28.78 -12.20 11.00
CA ALA A 617 28.96 -13.14 9.90
C ALA A 617 27.70 -13.95 9.60
N THR A 618 26.93 -14.32 10.64
CA THR A 618 25.73 -15.17 10.53
C THR A 618 24.56 -14.46 9.87
N CYS A 619 24.24 -13.23 10.32
CA CYS A 619 23.11 -12.47 9.73
C CYS A 619 23.57 -11.45 8.67
N ASN A 620 24.85 -11.40 8.34
CA ASN A 620 25.43 -10.41 7.44
C ASN A 620 25.03 -8.97 7.79
N GLY A 621 24.98 -8.64 9.09
CA GLY A 621 24.63 -7.32 9.60
C GLY A 621 23.12 -6.98 9.54
N ALA A 622 22.26 -7.93 9.25
CA ALA A 622 20.81 -7.71 9.25
C ALA A 622 20.22 -7.66 10.67
N GLY A 623 20.88 -8.30 11.65
CA GLY A 623 20.38 -8.48 13.02
C GLY A 623 19.33 -9.59 13.13
N VAL A 624 18.80 -10.07 12.01
CA VAL A 624 17.79 -11.14 11.93
C VAL A 624 18.22 -12.18 10.91
N VAL A 625 17.84 -13.41 11.12
CA VAL A 625 17.98 -14.51 10.16
C VAL A 625 16.62 -14.75 9.52
N TYR A 626 16.59 -14.71 8.18
CA TYR A 626 15.41 -15.02 7.39
C TYR A 626 15.44 -16.48 6.95
N THR A 627 14.44 -17.21 7.33
CA THR A 627 14.21 -18.57 6.79
C THR A 627 13.19 -18.45 5.67
N ASP A 628 13.68 -18.61 4.44
CA ASP A 628 12.80 -18.67 3.25
C ASP A 628 12.20 -20.08 3.19
N LEU A 629 10.89 -20.16 3.39
CA LEU A 629 10.14 -21.42 3.33
C LEU A 629 9.57 -21.69 1.93
N ALA A 630 10.12 -21.07 0.89
CA ALA A 630 9.83 -21.27 -0.55
C ALA A 630 8.36 -21.04 -0.99
N ILE A 631 7.39 -21.14 -0.10
CA ILE A 631 5.94 -21.03 -0.39
C ILE A 631 5.24 -20.08 0.63
N LEU A 632 5.92 -19.71 1.71
CA LEU A 632 5.40 -18.88 2.81
C LEU A 632 6.16 -17.56 2.88
N ALA A 633 5.52 -16.50 3.38
CA ALA A 633 6.24 -15.29 3.79
C ALA A 633 7.35 -15.68 4.76
N GLY A 634 8.61 -15.31 4.44
CA GLY A 634 9.77 -15.73 5.21
C GLY A 634 9.66 -15.30 6.68
N VAL A 635 9.94 -16.21 7.59
CA VAL A 635 10.02 -15.94 9.04
C VAL A 635 11.34 -15.27 9.35
N SER A 636 11.32 -14.14 10.05
CA SER A 636 12.51 -13.48 10.57
C SER A 636 12.64 -13.71 12.07
N THR A 637 13.75 -14.28 12.49
CA THR A 637 14.09 -14.45 13.90
C THR A 637 15.33 -13.60 14.25
N PRO A 638 15.43 -13.03 15.46
CA PRO A 638 16.67 -12.40 15.90
C PRO A 638 17.86 -13.35 15.70
N CYS A 639 18.96 -12.81 15.23
CA CYS A 639 20.19 -13.60 15.07
C CYS A 639 20.73 -13.99 16.44
N GLU A 640 20.87 -15.27 16.70
CA GLU A 640 21.35 -15.79 18.00
C GLU A 640 22.81 -15.35 18.29
N ASP A 641 23.69 -15.29 17.28
CA ASP A 641 25.09 -14.91 17.47
C ASP A 641 25.30 -13.45 17.86
N CYS A 642 24.53 -12.53 17.31
CA CYS A 642 24.65 -11.12 17.63
C CYS A 642 23.47 -10.57 18.44
N GLU A 643 22.50 -11.40 18.82
CA GLU A 643 21.31 -11.02 19.60
C GLU A 643 20.61 -9.79 19.03
N GLY A 644 20.55 -9.68 17.70
CA GLY A 644 19.95 -8.54 17.00
C GLY A 644 20.89 -7.33 16.85
N ARG A 645 22.07 -7.32 17.48
CA ARG A 645 23.01 -6.17 17.53
C ARG A 645 23.71 -5.87 16.21
N ARG A 646 23.67 -6.77 15.22
CA ARG A 646 24.18 -6.63 13.84
C ARG A 646 25.69 -6.65 13.65
N PHE A 647 26.49 -6.55 14.71
CA PHE A 647 27.95 -6.47 14.67
C PHE A 647 28.59 -7.72 15.26
N GLN A 648 29.85 -7.94 14.91
CA GLN A 648 30.71 -8.95 15.55
C GLN A 648 30.97 -8.55 17.00
N ALA A 649 31.20 -9.53 17.87
CA ALA A 649 31.39 -9.30 19.31
C ALA A 649 32.57 -8.36 19.58
N GLU A 650 33.70 -8.56 18.86
CA GLU A 650 34.89 -7.74 19.03
C GLU A 650 34.70 -6.27 18.67
N VAL A 651 33.77 -5.97 17.78
CA VAL A 651 33.43 -4.59 17.40
C VAL A 651 32.67 -3.88 18.51
N LEU A 652 31.93 -4.60 19.34
CA LEU A 652 31.17 -4.06 20.45
C LEU A 652 32.04 -3.71 21.68
N ASP A 653 33.32 -4.09 21.67
CA ASP A 653 34.28 -3.67 22.70
C ASP A 653 34.73 -2.20 22.51
N TYR A 654 34.66 -1.68 21.27
CA TYR A 654 35.05 -0.30 20.99
C TYR A 654 33.95 0.69 21.43
N ARG A 655 34.38 1.73 22.14
CA ARG A 655 33.46 2.72 22.72
C ARG A 655 33.78 4.14 22.27
N LEU A 656 32.71 4.96 22.27
CA LEU A 656 32.77 6.41 22.06
C LEU A 656 31.78 7.08 23.04
N GLY A 657 32.29 7.94 23.91
CA GLY A 657 31.43 8.55 24.96
C GLY A 657 30.78 7.50 25.89
N GLY A 658 31.44 6.38 26.12
CA GLY A 658 30.96 5.26 26.96
C GLY A 658 30.08 4.24 26.26
N LEU A 659 29.56 4.51 25.05
CA LEU A 659 28.66 3.62 24.28
C LEU A 659 29.41 2.92 23.14
N ASN A 660 29.03 1.66 22.84
CA ASN A 660 29.44 0.96 21.62
C ASN A 660 28.52 1.34 20.43
N ILE A 661 28.89 0.90 19.22
CA ILE A 661 28.15 1.29 18.00
C ILE A 661 26.72 0.76 17.98
N ALA A 662 26.44 -0.40 18.56
CA ALA A 662 25.09 -0.96 18.63
C ALA A 662 24.23 -0.17 19.64
N GLU A 663 24.79 0.20 20.79
CA GLU A 663 24.15 1.04 21.80
C GLU A 663 23.86 2.44 21.25
N VAL A 664 24.77 3.04 20.45
CA VAL A 664 24.52 4.32 19.75
C VAL A 664 23.38 4.19 18.72
N LEU A 665 23.31 3.10 17.98
CA LEU A 665 22.21 2.86 17.05
C LEU A 665 20.88 2.57 17.76
N ASP A 666 20.91 2.14 19.00
CA ASP A 666 19.71 1.91 19.83
C ASP A 666 19.19 3.19 20.51
N LEU A 667 19.98 4.28 20.52
CA LEU A 667 19.51 5.57 21.03
C LEU A 667 18.28 6.05 20.24
N ALA A 668 17.30 6.60 20.96
CA ALA A 668 16.29 7.44 20.35
C ALA A 668 16.93 8.70 19.75
N VAL A 669 16.33 9.25 18.70
CA VAL A 669 16.84 10.47 18.06
C VAL A 669 16.94 11.63 19.06
N SER A 670 15.97 11.78 19.97
CA SER A 670 16.00 12.78 21.06
C SER A 670 17.24 12.66 21.94
N ASP A 671 17.58 11.42 22.35
CA ASP A 671 18.75 11.14 23.18
C ASP A 671 20.05 11.36 22.40
N ALA A 672 20.04 11.00 21.11
CA ALA A 672 21.16 11.19 20.21
C ALA A 672 21.50 12.68 19.99
N VAL A 673 20.53 13.59 20.03
CA VAL A 673 20.78 15.05 20.01
C VAL A 673 21.71 15.44 21.16
N GLY A 674 21.38 15.05 22.40
CA GLY A 674 22.23 15.30 23.57
C GLY A 674 23.58 14.60 23.49
N PHE A 675 23.60 13.32 23.09
CA PHE A 675 24.81 12.52 23.00
C PHE A 675 25.85 13.09 22.01
N PHE A 676 25.41 13.62 20.86
CA PHE A 676 26.32 14.20 19.86
C PHE A 676 26.63 15.70 20.09
N ALA A 677 25.99 16.35 21.04
CA ALA A 677 26.18 17.77 21.33
C ALA A 677 27.50 18.05 22.05
N GLU A 678 27.87 17.24 23.04
CA GLU A 678 28.94 17.51 24.01
C GLU A 678 29.84 16.31 24.31
N GLY A 679 30.95 16.53 25.03
CA GLY A 679 31.84 15.50 25.51
C GLY A 679 32.69 14.81 24.45
N GLU A 680 33.09 13.57 24.71
CA GLU A 680 33.91 12.75 23.82
C GLU A 680 33.17 12.32 22.56
N ALA A 681 31.85 12.25 22.61
CA ALA A 681 30.97 11.90 21.50
C ALA A 681 30.52 13.10 20.68
N ARG A 682 31.08 14.30 20.91
CA ARG A 682 30.73 15.51 20.16
C ARG A 682 31.01 15.36 18.68
N ILE A 683 29.94 15.30 17.87
CA ILE A 683 30.00 15.15 16.41
C ILE A 683 29.04 16.17 15.78
N PRO A 684 29.47 17.41 15.47
CA PRO A 684 28.58 18.47 15.00
C PRO A 684 27.74 18.09 13.78
N ALA A 685 28.28 17.28 12.87
CA ALA A 685 27.55 16.81 11.70
C ALA A 685 26.41 15.84 12.08
N ALA A 686 26.65 14.90 13.01
CA ALA A 686 25.63 13.97 13.48
C ALA A 686 24.57 14.70 14.34
N HIS A 687 25.01 15.62 15.21
CA HIS A 687 24.13 16.46 16.02
C HIS A 687 23.13 17.23 15.16
N LYS A 688 23.61 17.96 14.12
CA LYS A 688 22.73 18.69 13.20
C LYS A 688 21.73 17.82 12.45
N ILE A 689 22.09 16.55 12.14
CA ILE A 689 21.16 15.62 11.49
C ILE A 689 20.14 15.12 12.51
N ALA A 690 20.57 14.81 13.75
CA ALA A 690 19.68 14.39 14.83
C ALA A 690 18.69 15.50 15.21
N GLU A 691 19.12 16.76 15.29
CA GLU A 691 18.23 17.92 15.49
C GLU A 691 17.15 17.99 14.41
N ARG A 692 17.51 17.88 13.12
CA ARG A 692 16.51 17.89 12.03
C ARG A 692 15.51 16.73 12.12
N LEU A 693 15.97 15.57 12.53
CA LEU A 693 15.08 14.42 12.75
C LEU A 693 14.12 14.67 13.92
N ASN A 694 14.61 15.30 14.97
CA ASN A 694 13.80 15.68 16.12
C ASN A 694 12.78 16.77 15.76
N ASP A 695 13.19 17.78 15.00
CA ASP A 695 12.35 18.89 14.55
C ASP A 695 11.16 18.44 13.68
N VAL A 696 11.32 17.36 12.92
CA VAL A 696 10.21 16.76 12.14
C VAL A 696 9.35 15.79 12.97
N GLY A 697 9.53 15.75 14.30
CA GLY A 697 8.73 14.89 15.19
C GLY A 697 9.11 13.41 15.15
N LEU A 698 10.37 13.08 14.82
CA LEU A 698 10.90 11.71 14.83
C LEU A 698 11.81 11.45 16.04
N GLY A 699 11.72 12.25 17.11
CA GLY A 699 12.56 12.12 18.30
C GLY A 699 12.51 10.75 18.97
N TYR A 700 11.40 10.06 18.90
CA TYR A 700 11.19 8.74 19.49
C TYR A 700 11.77 7.56 18.67
N LEU A 701 12.10 7.77 17.38
CA LEU A 701 12.66 6.71 16.56
C LEU A 701 14.09 6.35 17.00
N ARG A 702 14.40 5.06 16.99
CA ARG A 702 15.78 4.62 17.20
C ARG A 702 16.60 4.82 15.93
N LEU A 703 17.85 5.29 16.07
CA LEU A 703 18.76 5.51 14.93
C LEU A 703 18.97 4.26 14.08
N GLY A 704 18.97 3.07 14.69
CA GLY A 704 19.15 1.77 14.06
C GLY A 704 17.84 1.05 13.67
N GLN A 705 16.67 1.63 13.85
CA GLN A 705 15.39 1.01 13.50
C GLN A 705 15.33 0.66 12.01
N ALA A 706 14.82 -0.52 11.65
CA ALA A 706 14.74 -0.91 10.25
C ALA A 706 13.74 -0.01 9.48
N LEU A 707 14.10 0.52 8.31
CA LEU A 707 13.21 1.38 7.51
C LEU A 707 11.92 0.68 7.08
N THR A 708 11.93 -0.64 7.02
CA THR A 708 10.74 -1.46 6.68
C THR A 708 9.67 -1.46 7.78
N THR A 709 10.04 -1.11 9.01
CA THR A 709 9.11 -1.03 10.15
C THR A 709 8.47 0.34 10.33
N LEU A 710 8.91 1.34 9.55
CA LEU A 710 8.40 2.69 9.63
C LEU A 710 7.02 2.80 8.97
N SER A 711 6.11 3.55 9.60
CA SER A 711 4.82 3.95 9.01
C SER A 711 5.01 4.86 7.78
N GLY A 712 3.93 5.08 7.01
CA GLY A 712 3.95 5.99 5.86
C GLY A 712 4.38 7.40 6.25
N GLY A 713 3.81 7.95 7.30
CA GLY A 713 4.12 9.28 7.81
C GLY A 713 5.55 9.40 8.36
N GLU A 714 6.04 8.39 9.09
CA GLU A 714 7.44 8.38 9.57
C GLU A 714 8.43 8.38 8.40
N ARG A 715 8.18 7.59 7.36
CA ARG A 715 9.02 7.58 6.14
C ARG A 715 9.04 8.95 5.46
N GLN A 716 7.90 9.59 5.35
CA GLN A 716 7.79 10.92 4.75
C GLN A 716 8.56 11.97 5.56
N ARG A 717 8.37 12.00 6.88
CA ARG A 717 9.12 12.91 7.77
C ARG A 717 10.63 12.64 7.73
N LEU A 718 11.04 11.38 7.61
CA LEU A 718 12.44 11.01 7.45
C LEU A 718 13.02 11.55 6.13
N LYS A 719 12.27 11.47 5.02
CA LYS A 719 12.65 12.10 3.74
C LYS A 719 12.75 13.62 3.89
N LEU A 720 11.75 14.24 4.52
CA LEU A 720 11.74 15.67 4.76
C LEU A 720 13.00 16.13 5.52
N ALA A 721 13.36 15.44 6.61
CA ALA A 721 14.57 15.76 7.39
C ALA A 721 15.85 15.74 6.54
N THR A 722 15.94 14.87 5.53
CA THR A 722 17.11 14.85 4.62
C THR A 722 17.11 16.04 3.66
N HIS A 723 15.96 16.50 3.20
CA HIS A 723 15.85 17.60 2.24
C HIS A 723 15.91 18.99 2.91
N LEU A 724 15.64 19.10 4.21
CA LEU A 724 15.77 20.36 4.97
C LEU A 724 17.17 20.99 4.90
N GLY A 725 18.20 20.20 4.65
CA GLY A 725 19.60 20.65 4.52
C GLY A 725 20.09 20.89 3.09
N GLY A 726 19.26 20.60 2.08
CA GLY A 726 19.63 20.65 0.66
C GLY A 726 19.22 21.93 -0.06
N PRO A 727 19.67 22.09 -1.33
CA PRO A 727 19.16 23.13 -2.20
C PRO A 727 17.73 22.82 -2.63
N GLY A 728 16.93 23.84 -2.88
CA GLY A 728 15.56 23.77 -3.37
C GLY A 728 14.78 24.98 -2.89
N GLU A 729 14.18 25.68 -3.83
CA GLU A 729 13.40 26.89 -3.53
C GLU A 729 11.94 26.56 -3.23
N VAL A 730 11.44 25.48 -3.82
CA VAL A 730 10.05 25.04 -3.67
C VAL A 730 10.02 23.62 -3.07
N ILE A 731 9.32 23.45 -1.97
CA ILE A 731 9.12 22.16 -1.30
C ILE A 731 7.64 21.75 -1.48
N VAL A 732 7.42 20.56 -2.02
CA VAL A 732 6.10 19.94 -2.15
C VAL A 732 5.98 18.84 -1.11
N LEU A 733 4.94 18.89 -0.27
CA LEU A 733 4.63 17.88 0.74
C LEU A 733 3.26 17.26 0.44
N ASP A 734 3.18 15.92 0.44
CA ASP A 734 1.94 15.18 0.18
C ASP A 734 1.41 14.59 1.49
N GLU A 735 0.33 15.16 2.05
CA GLU A 735 -0.32 14.77 3.31
C GLU A 735 0.65 14.64 4.50
N PRO A 736 1.39 15.70 4.87
CA PRO A 736 2.39 15.62 5.94
C PRO A 736 1.82 15.39 7.35
N THR A 737 0.51 15.59 7.56
CA THR A 737 -0.16 15.30 8.84
C THR A 737 -0.49 13.83 9.05
N THR A 738 -0.25 12.99 8.05
CA THR A 738 -0.55 11.55 8.12
C THR A 738 0.12 10.88 9.32
N GLY A 739 -0.67 10.20 10.16
CA GLY A 739 -0.21 9.52 11.38
C GLY A 739 0.29 10.45 12.48
N LEU A 740 -0.01 11.75 12.42
CA LEU A 740 0.29 12.70 13.49
C LEU A 740 -0.87 12.80 14.48
N HIS A 741 -0.53 12.73 15.75
CA HIS A 741 -1.44 13.10 16.82
C HIS A 741 -1.70 14.62 16.80
N LEU A 742 -2.85 15.06 17.32
CA LEU A 742 -3.27 16.46 17.37
C LEU A 742 -2.18 17.40 17.94
N ALA A 743 -1.57 17.04 19.06
CA ALA A 743 -0.47 17.81 19.67
C ALA A 743 0.76 17.99 18.76
N ASN A 744 0.97 17.10 17.78
CA ASN A 744 2.13 17.18 16.89
C ASN A 744 1.88 18.00 15.62
N VAL A 745 0.61 18.33 15.35
CA VAL A 745 0.24 19.17 14.19
C VAL A 745 0.77 20.59 14.35
N GLU A 746 0.70 21.16 15.55
CA GLU A 746 1.26 22.49 15.84
C GLU A 746 2.76 22.55 15.56
N HIS A 747 3.51 21.53 15.98
CA HIS A 747 4.94 21.43 15.71
C HIS A 747 5.27 21.37 14.20
N LEU A 748 4.42 20.66 13.45
CA LEU A 748 4.53 20.65 11.98
C LEU A 748 4.29 22.04 11.40
N LEU A 749 3.27 22.75 11.86
CA LEU A 749 2.96 24.12 11.40
C LEU A 749 4.09 25.09 11.68
N GLU A 750 4.68 25.08 12.89
CA GLU A 750 5.86 25.87 13.23
C GLU A 750 7.06 25.56 12.31
N MET A 751 7.26 24.28 11.97
CA MET A 751 8.32 23.87 11.05
C MET A 751 8.06 24.43 9.64
N LEU A 752 6.81 24.33 9.13
CA LEU A 752 6.43 24.88 7.83
C LEU A 752 6.64 26.40 7.79
N ASP A 753 6.28 27.13 8.86
CA ASP A 753 6.53 28.55 8.99
C ASP A 753 8.03 28.87 8.95
N LYS A 754 8.87 28.14 9.70
CA LYS A 754 10.34 28.32 9.65
C LYS A 754 10.91 28.13 8.25
N LEU A 755 10.34 27.22 7.43
CA LEU A 755 10.77 27.02 6.05
C LEU A 755 10.40 28.21 5.17
N VAL A 756 9.18 28.72 5.30
CA VAL A 756 8.70 29.88 4.54
C VAL A 756 9.44 31.14 4.96
N ASP A 757 9.62 31.39 6.26
CA ASP A 757 10.36 32.53 6.82
C ASP A 757 11.85 32.45 6.45
N GLY A 758 12.38 31.28 6.20
CA GLY A 758 13.71 31.04 5.64
C GLY A 758 13.83 31.31 4.13
N GLY A 759 12.78 31.84 3.49
CA GLY A 759 12.74 32.21 2.06
C GLY A 759 12.38 31.09 1.10
N ARG A 760 11.82 29.99 1.56
CA ARG A 760 11.34 28.88 0.71
C ARG A 760 9.85 29.02 0.42
N SER A 761 9.42 28.47 -0.71
CA SER A 761 7.99 28.28 -1.03
C SER A 761 7.58 26.89 -0.60
N VAL A 762 6.46 26.75 0.10
CA VAL A 762 5.98 25.46 0.58
C VAL A 762 4.59 25.20 0.01
N ILE A 763 4.45 24.11 -0.73
CA ILE A 763 3.18 23.63 -1.30
C ILE A 763 2.81 22.33 -0.58
N VAL A 764 1.65 22.31 0.04
CA VAL A 764 1.18 21.15 0.81
C VAL A 764 -0.11 20.62 0.19
N ILE A 765 -0.15 19.36 -0.19
CA ILE A 765 -1.41 18.68 -0.51
C ILE A 765 -1.98 18.18 0.81
N GLU A 766 -3.12 18.73 1.25
CA GLU A 766 -3.62 18.47 2.60
C GLU A 766 -5.14 18.57 2.73
N HIS A 767 -5.67 17.85 3.75
CA HIS A 767 -7.07 17.85 4.12
C HIS A 767 -7.29 18.24 5.58
N HIS A 768 -6.22 18.37 6.37
CA HIS A 768 -6.30 18.68 7.79
C HIS A 768 -6.74 20.13 7.98
N GLN A 769 -7.84 20.34 8.74
CA GLN A 769 -8.48 21.64 8.87
C GLN A 769 -7.58 22.68 9.53
N ALA A 770 -6.77 22.31 10.53
CA ALA A 770 -5.82 23.21 11.17
C ALA A 770 -4.73 23.70 10.18
N VAL A 771 -4.26 22.82 9.27
CA VAL A 771 -3.28 23.21 8.24
C VAL A 771 -3.90 24.15 7.22
N MET A 772 -5.14 23.88 6.81
CA MET A 772 -5.88 24.78 5.92
C MET A 772 -6.15 26.14 6.56
N ALA A 773 -6.54 26.17 7.84
CA ALA A 773 -6.75 27.43 8.57
C ALA A 773 -5.47 28.26 8.73
N HIS A 774 -4.31 27.59 8.81
CA HIS A 774 -2.98 28.19 8.99
C HIS A 774 -2.31 28.62 7.67
N ALA A 775 -2.81 28.21 6.52
CA ALA A 775 -2.24 28.51 5.20
C ALA A 775 -2.20 30.00 4.90
N ASP A 776 -1.28 30.43 4.04
CA ASP A 776 -1.31 31.78 3.45
C ASP A 776 -2.21 31.81 2.21
N TRP A 777 -2.29 30.69 1.46
CA TRP A 777 -3.10 30.57 0.26
C TRP A 777 -3.67 29.16 0.12
N ILE A 778 -4.90 29.06 -0.35
CA ILE A 778 -5.59 27.77 -0.62
C ILE A 778 -5.94 27.68 -2.09
N ILE A 779 -5.73 26.49 -2.66
CA ILE A 779 -6.19 26.07 -3.97
C ILE A 779 -7.09 24.86 -3.76
N ASP A 780 -8.40 25.02 -4.02
CA ASP A 780 -9.39 23.95 -3.81
C ASP A 780 -9.82 23.36 -5.14
N LEU A 781 -9.64 22.01 -5.29
CA LEU A 781 -10.00 21.29 -6.49
C LEU A 781 -11.33 20.53 -6.28
N GLY A 782 -12.18 20.60 -7.29
CA GLY A 782 -13.51 19.96 -7.26
C GLY A 782 -14.22 20.09 -8.60
N PRO A 783 -15.57 20.22 -8.58
CA PRO A 783 -16.45 20.17 -7.40
C PRO A 783 -16.62 18.76 -6.82
N GLY A 784 -16.41 17.71 -7.61
CA GLY A 784 -16.53 16.29 -7.25
C GLY A 784 -15.23 15.51 -7.43
N ALA A 785 -15.39 14.22 -7.72
CA ALA A 785 -14.30 13.27 -7.90
C ALA A 785 -14.35 12.66 -9.32
N GLY A 786 -13.21 12.17 -9.82
CA GLY A 786 -13.12 11.59 -11.17
C GLY A 786 -13.48 12.61 -12.25
N HIS A 787 -14.36 12.27 -13.19
CA HIS A 787 -14.80 13.18 -14.27
C HIS A 787 -15.63 14.39 -13.77
N ASP A 788 -16.24 14.30 -12.57
CA ASP A 788 -16.93 15.43 -11.94
C ASP A 788 -15.99 16.37 -11.18
N GLY A 789 -14.70 16.06 -11.17
CA GLY A 789 -13.62 16.83 -10.57
C GLY A 789 -12.71 17.49 -11.61
N GLY A 790 -11.46 17.69 -11.25
CA GLY A 790 -10.41 18.14 -12.15
C GLY A 790 -10.46 19.63 -12.50
N GLN A 791 -11.11 20.45 -11.69
CA GLN A 791 -11.23 21.89 -11.87
C GLN A 791 -10.82 22.63 -10.60
N ILE A 792 -10.34 23.87 -10.72
CA ILE A 792 -10.16 24.77 -9.59
C ILE A 792 -11.54 25.37 -9.26
N VAL A 793 -12.01 25.14 -8.04
CA VAL A 793 -13.31 25.66 -7.55
C VAL A 793 -13.15 26.86 -6.61
N PHE A 794 -11.94 27.05 -6.08
CA PHE A 794 -11.59 28.21 -5.29
C PHE A 794 -10.07 28.39 -5.27
N GLU A 795 -9.64 29.66 -5.29
CA GLU A 795 -8.26 30.09 -4.97
C GLU A 795 -8.31 31.40 -4.19
N GLY A 796 -7.56 31.49 -3.09
CA GLY A 796 -7.58 32.66 -2.20
C GLY A 796 -7.05 32.35 -0.81
N THR A 797 -7.26 33.28 0.13
CA THR A 797 -6.86 33.11 1.54
C THR A 797 -7.85 32.16 2.27
N PRO A 798 -7.44 31.54 3.39
CA PRO A 798 -8.35 30.76 4.22
C PRO A 798 -9.57 31.56 4.70
N ALA A 799 -9.39 32.86 5.00
CA ALA A 799 -10.46 33.76 5.41
C ALA A 799 -11.50 33.96 4.30
N ASP A 800 -11.04 34.12 3.05
CA ASP A 800 -11.95 34.24 1.88
C ASP A 800 -12.73 32.94 1.64
N LEU A 801 -12.07 31.77 1.81
CA LEU A 801 -12.72 30.47 1.66
C LEU A 801 -13.83 30.25 2.69
N VAL A 802 -13.56 30.62 3.96
CA VAL A 802 -14.54 30.53 5.06
C VAL A 802 -15.69 31.52 4.83
N ALA A 803 -15.39 32.75 4.42
CA ALA A 803 -16.42 33.77 4.15
C ALA A 803 -17.33 33.39 2.97
N ALA A 804 -16.76 32.80 1.92
CA ALA A 804 -17.51 32.35 0.75
C ALA A 804 -18.35 31.09 1.04
N ALA A 805 -17.78 30.09 1.73
CA ALA A 805 -18.37 28.79 2.12
C ALA A 805 -19.17 28.10 0.99
N THR A 806 -18.76 28.29 -0.27
CA THR A 806 -19.45 27.77 -1.46
C THR A 806 -19.06 26.33 -1.79
N THR A 807 -17.79 25.99 -1.56
CA THR A 807 -17.24 24.66 -1.81
C THR A 807 -17.47 23.73 -0.62
N LEU A 808 -17.30 22.39 -0.83
CA LEU A 808 -17.33 21.43 0.27
C LEU A 808 -16.25 21.74 1.32
N THR A 809 -15.05 22.05 0.86
CA THR A 809 -13.92 22.45 1.72
C THR A 809 -14.26 23.69 2.54
N GLY A 810 -14.78 24.74 1.90
CA GLY A 810 -15.17 25.98 2.56
C GLY A 810 -16.23 25.79 3.64
N LYS A 811 -17.25 24.97 3.40
CA LYS A 811 -18.29 24.64 4.37
C LYS A 811 -17.74 23.94 5.61
N HIS A 812 -16.86 22.93 5.40
CA HIS A 812 -16.25 22.20 6.49
C HIS A 812 -15.25 23.06 7.29
N LEU A 813 -14.45 23.88 6.61
CA LEU A 813 -13.52 24.78 7.29
C LEU A 813 -14.25 25.84 8.09
N ALA A 814 -15.34 26.41 7.57
CA ALA A 814 -16.21 27.35 8.29
C ALA A 814 -16.81 26.73 9.56
N ALA A 815 -17.31 25.49 9.47
CA ALA A 815 -17.83 24.75 10.64
C ALA A 815 -16.73 24.42 11.68
N TYR A 816 -15.53 24.16 11.22
CA TYR A 816 -14.38 23.88 12.11
C TYR A 816 -13.93 25.13 12.89
N THR A 817 -13.91 26.29 12.25
CA THR A 817 -13.42 27.56 12.83
C THR A 817 -14.50 28.36 13.58
N ALA A 818 -15.77 27.93 13.49
CA ALA A 818 -16.88 28.46 14.28
C ALA A 818 -16.87 27.89 15.70
#